data_71d77ea5c97e6bafa009104503093714
#
_entry.id   71d77ea5c97e6bafa009104503093714
#
_cell.length_a   1.000
_cell.length_b   1.000
_cell.length_c   1.000
_cell.angle_alpha   90.00
_cell.angle_beta   90.00
_cell.angle_gamma   90.00
#
_symmetry.space_group_name_H-M   'P 1'
#
loop_
_entity.id
_entity.type
_entity.pdbx_description
1 polymer ?
#
loop_
_entity_poly.entity_id
_entity_poly.type
_entity_poly.pdbx_seq_one_letter_code
_entity_poly.pdbx_strand_id
1 'polypeptide(L)'
;MKKLILAILVLFCLGLAVFTFTLPQVPNDLNAIALQNPTKMFSRNGQLVKVLANREVVKLEDMSPYVIHAILALEDNDFYKHKGFSKKAFLRAWLTNIRRMKIVEGGSTITQQLAKNLFFAFDRTFIRKIKEFFIAVQIERQFSKDEILEAYLNQINFGAGIYGVELGAQTYFARHADELTLAEAAMLAGIPRSIVLYNPYQNEKRAQERQSFVLKRMVDEGYITEQQRDEALQEKIELSQMNRLQGHAEYFTDKVRRETSDMWSSEAVDYGGLLINTTLDPQFQYEASNAIKEGLAQLDELLGLAPYSEATWEEKVSYPQAALVALDTKSGAIRAMVGGRDYQRSQFNRALSDVRSVGSAFKPFNYFAALDKGLLTPVTVLVDEHKIFHTDTQDWEPRNFDEEYWGPVTVKWALMHSRNLVSAKVIFMVSPASVADCAHRFGITSPIEPNPSLALGATGVSPLDMAAAFSTFANEGIKRSPYFIDKVLTSEGEEVYRHVPESERVADPQTCYLMIDMLKGVVEGGTAVSITQSGLQQPIAGKTGTTNDSRDAWFVGFTPELSVAVWVGFDDNRVMKNKWGSGITGASGALPIWISFMKRILAGKPFTDFPQPPGIEFHQVDPVTGAGSMPGGPSIRVALRSGSTGMSRR
;
A
#
# COMPACT_ATOMS: atom_id res chain seq x y z
N MET A 1 -4.91 51.11 51.68
CA MET A 1 -3.85 50.66 50.77
C MET A 1 -3.17 49.38 51.20
N LYS A 2 -2.46 49.29 52.37
CA LYS A 2 -1.74 48.11 52.83
C LYS A 2 -2.58 46.81 52.90
N LYS A 3 -3.86 46.88 53.41
CA LYS A 3 -4.76 45.72 53.46
C LYS A 3 -5.22 45.23 52.08
N LEU A 4 -5.41 46.15 51.14
CA LEU A 4 -5.76 45.81 49.76
C LEU A 4 -4.60 45.14 49.00
N ILE A 5 -3.39 45.64 49.19
CA ILE A 5 -2.15 45.05 48.64
C ILE A 5 -1.96 43.64 49.21
N LEU A 6 -2.15 43.46 50.53
CA LEU A 6 -2.06 42.16 51.18
C LEU A 6 -3.08 41.15 50.65
N ALA A 7 -4.36 41.60 50.47
CA ALA A 7 -5.41 40.75 49.90
C ALA A 7 -5.12 40.35 48.46
N ILE A 8 -4.61 41.25 47.61
CA ILE A 8 -4.18 40.95 46.26
C ILE A 8 -3.00 39.95 46.26
N LEU A 9 -2.07 40.13 47.15
CA LEU A 9 -0.92 39.22 47.28
C LEU A 9 -1.34 37.80 47.73
N VAL A 10 -2.27 37.69 48.69
CA VAL A 10 -2.84 36.41 49.14
C VAL A 10 -3.64 35.74 48.01
N LEU A 11 -4.47 36.47 47.27
CA LEU A 11 -5.20 35.95 46.13
C LEU A 11 -4.25 35.51 45.00
N PHE A 12 -3.18 36.26 44.74
CA PHE A 12 -2.15 35.88 43.80
C PHE A 12 -1.40 34.61 44.22
N CYS A 13 -1.02 34.50 45.52
CA CYS A 13 -0.39 33.28 46.03
C CYS A 13 -1.30 32.08 46.00
N LEU A 14 -2.60 32.24 46.31
CA LEU A 14 -3.61 31.20 46.20
C LEU A 14 -3.80 30.78 44.73
N GLY A 15 -3.91 31.75 43.84
CA GLY A 15 -4.01 31.49 42.37
C GLY A 15 -2.76 30.75 41.86
N LEU A 16 -1.57 31.13 42.32
CA LEU A 16 -0.33 30.46 41.93
C LEU A 16 -0.25 29.03 42.53
N ALA A 17 -0.70 28.82 43.77
CA ALA A 17 -0.79 27.51 44.37
C ALA A 17 -1.77 26.59 43.60
N VAL A 18 -2.98 27.08 43.29
CA VAL A 18 -3.95 26.34 42.48
C VAL A 18 -3.36 26.03 41.12
N PHE A 19 -2.70 26.99 40.48
CA PHE A 19 -2.05 26.80 39.16
C PHE A 19 -0.97 25.70 39.22
N THR A 20 -0.11 25.70 40.27
CA THR A 20 0.93 24.66 40.44
C THR A 20 0.34 23.27 40.64
N PHE A 21 -0.83 23.15 41.31
CA PHE A 21 -1.55 21.87 41.41
C PHE A 21 -2.15 21.38 40.10
N THR A 22 -2.37 22.26 39.10
CA THR A 22 -2.85 21.87 37.75
C THR A 22 -1.73 21.47 36.82
N LEU A 23 -0.46 21.60 37.20
CA LEU A 23 0.67 21.18 36.38
C LEU A 23 0.84 19.65 36.43
N PRO A 24 1.14 19.02 35.31
CA PRO A 24 1.48 17.60 35.29
C PRO A 24 2.74 17.35 36.14
N GLN A 25 2.81 16.17 36.76
CA GLN A 25 4.00 15.77 37.52
C GLN A 25 5.12 15.37 36.55
N VAL A 26 6.33 15.87 36.81
CA VAL A 26 7.52 15.48 36.05
C VAL A 26 7.94 14.08 36.57
N PRO A 27 8.07 13.06 35.74
CA PRO A 27 8.47 11.71 36.16
C PRO A 27 9.90 11.69 36.65
N ASN A 28 10.29 10.64 37.38
CA ASN A 28 11.65 10.45 37.86
C ASN A 28 12.65 10.06 36.77
N ASP A 29 12.15 9.64 35.59
CA ASP A 29 12.91 9.34 34.39
C ASP A 29 12.18 9.96 33.20
N LEU A 30 12.86 10.87 32.49
CA LEU A 30 12.30 11.55 31.30
C LEU A 30 12.14 10.59 30.10
N ASN A 31 12.93 9.53 30.07
CA ASN A 31 12.84 8.49 29.05
C ASN A 31 11.81 7.40 29.40
N ALA A 32 11.32 7.33 30.66
CA ALA A 32 10.35 6.30 31.09
C ALA A 32 9.06 6.29 30.26
N ILE A 33 8.67 7.42 29.69
CA ILE A 33 7.55 7.52 28.71
C ILE A 33 7.95 6.87 27.37
N ALA A 34 9.24 6.62 27.15
CA ALA A 34 9.82 6.12 25.89
C ALA A 34 10.33 4.66 25.98
N LEU A 35 10.33 4.05 27.17
CA LEU A 35 10.93 2.72 27.46
C LEU A 35 10.13 1.52 26.93
N GLN A 36 9.30 1.70 25.92
CA GLN A 36 8.63 0.56 25.27
C GLN A 36 9.43 0.20 24.01
N ASN A 37 9.90 -1.04 23.94
CA ASN A 37 10.56 -1.55 22.74
C ASN A 37 9.58 -1.53 21.56
N PRO A 38 9.82 -0.76 20.49
CA PRO A 38 8.90 -0.70 19.39
C PRO A 38 8.89 -2.02 18.60
N THR A 39 7.71 -2.47 18.24
CA THR A 39 7.58 -3.56 17.26
C THR A 39 7.99 -3.08 15.89
N LYS A 40 8.80 -3.89 15.20
CA LYS A 40 9.36 -3.59 13.87
C LYS A 40 8.82 -4.58 12.85
N MET A 41 8.38 -4.08 11.70
CA MET A 41 7.98 -4.89 10.55
C MET A 41 9.07 -4.87 9.49
N PHE A 42 9.45 -6.05 9.03
CA PHE A 42 10.46 -6.25 7.99
C PHE A 42 9.85 -6.84 6.73
N SER A 43 10.38 -6.47 5.58
CA SER A 43 10.06 -7.08 4.30
C SER A 43 10.67 -8.49 4.18
N ARG A 44 10.32 -9.21 3.12
CA ARG A 44 10.86 -10.55 2.83
C ARG A 44 12.39 -10.63 2.73
N ASN A 45 13.04 -9.53 2.41
CA ASN A 45 14.50 -9.42 2.30
C ASN A 45 15.16 -8.74 3.51
N GLY A 46 14.43 -8.59 4.62
CA GLY A 46 14.96 -8.08 5.88
C GLY A 46 15.03 -6.54 5.97
N GLN A 47 14.55 -5.80 4.98
CA GLN A 47 14.47 -4.34 5.09
C GLN A 47 13.37 -3.93 6.08
N LEU A 48 13.66 -2.96 6.93
CA LEU A 48 12.68 -2.40 7.84
C LEU A 48 11.59 -1.64 7.01
N VAL A 49 10.33 -2.03 7.17
CA VAL A 49 9.18 -1.44 6.47
C VAL A 49 8.46 -0.44 7.34
N LYS A 50 8.25 -0.78 8.61
CA LYS A 50 7.50 0.04 9.56
C LYS A 50 7.90 -0.25 11.00
N VAL A 51 7.86 0.78 11.81
CA VAL A 51 7.94 0.70 13.27
C VAL A 51 6.56 1.06 13.82
N LEU A 52 5.98 0.21 14.67
CA LEU A 52 4.61 0.41 15.17
C LEU A 52 4.55 1.37 16.34
N ALA A 53 5.53 1.34 17.24
CA ALA A 53 5.67 2.34 18.29
C ALA A 53 6.81 3.30 17.92
N ASN A 54 6.59 4.57 18.10
CA ASN A 54 7.28 5.65 17.40
C ASN A 54 8.62 6.07 17.99
N ARG A 55 9.30 5.26 18.83
CA ARG A 55 10.55 5.69 19.50
C ARG A 55 11.49 4.53 19.75
N GLU A 56 12.74 4.73 19.45
CA GLU A 56 13.87 3.92 19.89
C GLU A 56 14.78 4.83 20.73
N VAL A 57 14.95 4.50 22.00
CA VAL A 57 15.71 5.33 22.95
C VAL A 57 17.16 4.88 22.93
N VAL A 58 18.05 5.82 22.66
CA VAL A 58 19.50 5.62 22.73
C VAL A 58 20.11 6.63 23.71
N LYS A 59 21.21 6.27 24.33
CA LYS A 59 21.93 7.17 25.23
C LYS A 59 22.60 8.29 24.45
N LEU A 60 22.83 9.42 25.11
CA LEU A 60 23.49 10.57 24.48
C LEU A 60 24.90 10.21 23.98
N GLU A 61 25.62 9.33 24.70
CA GLU A 61 26.94 8.83 24.36
C GLU A 61 26.96 7.94 23.10
N ASP A 62 25.81 7.35 22.73
CA ASP A 62 25.60 6.50 21.56
C ASP A 62 25.03 7.31 20.36
N MET A 63 25.12 8.65 20.40
CA MET A 63 24.73 9.53 19.31
C MET A 63 25.93 10.23 18.70
N SER A 64 25.96 10.40 17.37
CA SER A 64 26.99 11.15 16.68
C SER A 64 27.11 12.58 17.25
N PRO A 65 28.31 13.05 17.61
CA PRO A 65 28.52 14.43 18.02
C PRO A 65 27.99 15.45 17.02
N TYR A 66 27.98 15.09 15.75
CA TYR A 66 27.50 15.99 14.69
C TYR A 66 26.02 16.28 14.77
N VAL A 67 25.16 15.27 15.08
CA VAL A 67 23.72 15.52 15.23
C VAL A 67 23.40 16.29 16.49
N ILE A 68 24.14 16.03 17.59
CA ILE A 68 24.03 16.79 18.84
C ILE A 68 24.34 18.26 18.58
N HIS A 69 25.49 18.55 17.96
CA HIS A 69 25.93 19.90 17.64
C HIS A 69 25.01 20.61 16.64
N ALA A 70 24.49 19.90 15.64
CA ALA A 70 23.56 20.45 14.66
C ALA A 70 22.27 20.92 15.34
N ILE A 71 21.70 20.10 16.22
CA ILE A 71 20.49 20.44 16.99
C ILE A 71 20.74 21.61 17.93
N LEU A 72 21.86 21.60 18.69
CA LEU A 72 22.24 22.71 19.58
C LEU A 72 22.41 24.01 18.81
N ALA A 73 23.11 23.99 17.68
CA ALA A 73 23.32 25.17 16.82
C ALA A 73 22.02 25.77 16.28
N LEU A 74 21.02 24.92 16.02
CA LEU A 74 19.74 25.35 15.48
C LEU A 74 18.77 25.85 16.54
N GLU A 75 18.61 25.07 17.62
CA GLU A 75 17.51 25.21 18.54
C GLU A 75 17.91 26.00 19.80
N ASP A 76 19.11 25.78 20.34
CA ASP A 76 19.50 26.37 21.62
C ASP A 76 21.03 26.35 21.86
N ASN A 77 21.76 27.24 21.18
CA ASN A 77 23.23 27.28 21.29
C ASN A 77 23.77 27.57 22.71
N ASP A 78 22.99 28.28 23.52
CA ASP A 78 23.34 28.55 24.93
C ASP A 78 22.75 27.51 25.92
N PHE A 79 22.32 26.33 25.45
CA PHE A 79 21.63 25.30 26.23
C PHE A 79 22.33 24.98 27.57
N TYR A 80 23.62 24.76 27.56
CA TYR A 80 24.41 24.45 28.73
C TYR A 80 24.62 25.64 29.69
N LYS A 81 24.29 26.91 29.27
CA LYS A 81 24.55 28.13 30.02
C LYS A 81 23.35 28.65 30.78
N HIS A 82 22.13 28.22 30.47
CA HIS A 82 20.91 28.69 31.14
C HIS A 82 20.19 27.58 31.89
N LYS A 83 19.18 27.95 32.70
CA LYS A 83 18.36 27.04 33.51
C LYS A 83 16.89 27.05 32.99
N GLY A 84 16.67 26.44 31.83
CA GLY A 84 15.33 26.27 31.22
C GLY A 84 14.80 27.50 30.47
N PHE A 85 15.38 28.68 30.64
CA PHE A 85 14.96 29.91 29.99
C PHE A 85 16.17 30.78 29.62
N SER A 86 16.30 31.12 28.37
CA SER A 86 17.34 32.03 27.87
C SER A 86 16.79 33.46 27.73
N LYS A 87 17.17 34.36 28.68
CA LYS A 87 16.80 35.77 28.61
C LYS A 87 17.31 36.42 27.33
N LYS A 88 18.52 36.04 26.87
CA LYS A 88 19.16 36.54 25.66
C LYS A 88 18.39 36.14 24.41
N ALA A 89 18.04 34.86 24.29
CA ALA A 89 17.27 34.34 23.16
C ALA A 89 15.86 34.96 23.10
N PHE A 90 15.20 35.11 24.25
CA PHE A 90 13.88 35.74 24.33
C PHE A 90 13.93 37.21 23.88
N LEU A 91 14.88 37.98 24.36
CA LEU A 91 15.01 39.38 23.99
C LEU A 91 15.36 39.55 22.50
N ARG A 92 16.25 38.70 21.98
CA ARG A 92 16.59 38.65 20.56
C ARG A 92 15.39 38.36 19.70
N ALA A 93 14.66 37.30 19.99
CA ALA A 93 13.46 36.92 19.26
C ALA A 93 12.37 38.00 19.31
N TRP A 94 12.19 38.65 20.48
CA TRP A 94 11.24 39.74 20.67
C TRP A 94 11.59 40.95 19.81
N LEU A 95 12.85 41.37 19.83
CA LEU A 95 13.35 42.48 19.00
C LEU A 95 13.24 42.20 17.50
N THR A 96 13.58 40.96 17.08
CA THR A 96 13.51 40.54 15.66
C THR A 96 12.07 40.52 15.17
N ASN A 97 11.14 39.98 15.97
CA ASN A 97 9.73 39.86 15.62
C ASN A 97 9.05 41.25 15.55
N ILE A 98 9.36 42.16 16.47
CA ILE A 98 8.87 43.54 16.42
C ILE A 98 9.41 44.25 15.16
N ARG A 99 10.73 44.15 14.91
CA ARG A 99 11.35 44.83 13.75
C ARG A 99 10.80 44.34 12.41
N ARG A 100 10.38 43.07 12.34
CA ARG A 100 9.81 42.47 11.11
C ARG A 100 8.28 42.45 11.08
N MET A 101 7.62 42.93 12.12
CA MET A 101 6.16 42.90 12.29
C MET A 101 5.52 41.51 12.00
N LYS A 102 6.28 40.42 12.16
CA LYS A 102 5.89 39.04 11.96
C LYS A 102 6.64 38.14 12.94
N ILE A 103 6.04 37.02 13.34
CA ILE A 103 6.71 36.01 14.15
C ILE A 103 7.64 35.22 13.22
N VAL A 104 8.93 35.60 13.19
CA VAL A 104 9.95 35.01 12.33
C VAL A 104 10.94 34.16 13.12
N GLU A 105 11.20 34.51 14.40
CA GLU A 105 12.16 33.85 15.26
C GLU A 105 11.49 33.34 16.53
N GLY A 106 11.73 32.05 16.89
CA GLY A 106 11.28 31.44 18.14
C GLY A 106 12.34 31.60 19.23
N GLY A 107 11.92 31.96 20.43
CA GLY A 107 12.80 32.08 21.61
C GLY A 107 12.61 30.93 22.63
N SER A 108 12.08 29.80 22.22
CA SER A 108 11.89 28.64 23.13
C SER A 108 13.17 27.83 23.23
N THR A 109 13.53 27.43 24.46
CA THR A 109 14.69 26.56 24.73
C THR A 109 14.37 25.09 24.46
N ILE A 110 15.40 24.24 24.33
CA ILE A 110 15.28 22.78 24.24
C ILE A 110 14.41 22.24 25.39
N THR A 111 14.66 22.68 26.63
CA THR A 111 13.87 22.23 27.80
C THR A 111 12.40 22.62 27.69
N GLN A 112 12.08 23.81 27.16
CA GLN A 112 10.68 24.21 26.90
C GLN A 112 10.04 23.40 25.77
N GLN A 113 10.79 23.06 24.74
CA GLN A 113 10.30 22.18 23.66
C GLN A 113 10.06 20.77 24.16
N LEU A 114 10.97 20.24 25.02
CA LEU A 114 10.78 18.93 25.69
C LEU A 114 9.52 18.94 26.55
N ALA A 115 9.35 19.96 27.42
CA ALA A 115 8.14 20.12 28.24
C ALA A 115 6.86 20.13 27.41
N LYS A 116 6.87 20.86 26.27
CA LYS A 116 5.76 20.88 25.33
C LYS A 116 5.48 19.48 24.77
N ASN A 117 6.48 18.78 24.31
CA ASN A 117 6.33 17.48 23.66
C ASN A 117 5.85 16.39 24.63
N LEU A 118 6.33 16.42 25.89
CA LEU A 118 5.96 15.44 26.91
C LEU A 118 4.55 15.65 27.46
N PHE A 119 4.14 16.91 27.70
CA PHE A 119 2.95 17.19 28.51
C PHE A 119 1.85 17.97 27.79
N PHE A 120 2.14 18.64 26.65
CA PHE A 120 1.21 19.59 26.02
C PHE A 120 1.09 19.43 24.52
N ALA A 121 1.30 18.24 23.97
CA ALA A 121 1.33 17.98 22.51
C ALA A 121 0.03 18.41 21.80
N PHE A 122 -1.13 18.30 22.47
CA PHE A 122 -2.45 18.59 21.90
C PHE A 122 -3.06 19.93 22.37
N ASP A 123 -2.42 20.66 23.29
CA ASP A 123 -2.93 21.95 23.80
C ASP A 123 -2.43 23.11 22.90
N ARG A 124 -3.37 23.94 22.41
CA ARG A 124 -3.07 25.12 21.57
C ARG A 124 -3.35 26.45 22.27
N THR A 125 -3.53 26.47 23.59
CA THR A 125 -3.88 27.68 24.34
C THR A 125 -2.67 28.54 24.66
N PHE A 126 -2.88 29.85 24.91
CA PHE A 126 -1.83 30.74 25.40
C PHE A 126 -1.32 30.34 26.81
N ILE A 127 -2.21 29.78 27.63
CA ILE A 127 -1.89 29.28 28.98
C ILE A 127 -0.88 28.15 28.93
N ARG A 128 -0.87 27.34 27.86
CA ARG A 128 0.14 26.32 27.63
C ARG A 128 1.57 26.87 27.72
N LYS A 129 1.85 28.05 27.13
CA LYS A 129 3.20 28.64 27.14
C LYS A 129 3.70 28.98 28.55
N ILE A 130 2.78 29.36 29.43
CA ILE A 130 3.10 29.57 30.84
C ILE A 130 3.36 28.23 31.54
N LYS A 131 2.55 27.22 31.29
CA LYS A 131 2.75 25.86 31.82
C LYS A 131 4.08 25.25 31.35
N GLU A 132 4.40 25.38 30.07
CA GLU A 132 5.69 24.94 29.49
C GLU A 132 6.88 25.55 30.25
N PHE A 133 6.82 26.86 30.55
CA PHE A 133 7.89 27.53 31.30
C PHE A 133 8.06 26.93 32.71
N PHE A 134 6.98 26.72 33.46
CA PHE A 134 7.05 26.17 34.81
C PHE A 134 7.54 24.71 34.83
N ILE A 135 7.08 23.89 33.91
CA ILE A 135 7.54 22.51 33.73
C ILE A 135 9.02 22.49 33.32
N ALA A 136 9.46 23.35 32.40
CA ALA A 136 10.87 23.45 32.01
C ALA A 136 11.78 23.80 33.21
N VAL A 137 11.32 24.69 34.11
CA VAL A 137 12.06 25.00 35.36
C VAL A 137 12.09 23.79 36.31
N GLN A 138 11.02 22.99 36.38
CA GLN A 138 11.00 21.77 37.19
C GLN A 138 11.96 20.72 36.63
N ILE A 139 11.94 20.48 35.31
CA ILE A 139 12.87 19.57 34.63
C ILE A 139 14.33 19.95 34.92
N GLU A 140 14.70 21.22 34.75
CA GLU A 140 16.06 21.71 35.00
C GLU A 140 16.52 21.66 36.46
N ARG A 141 15.59 21.48 37.42
CA ARG A 141 15.91 21.26 38.83
C ARG A 141 16.13 19.79 39.18
N GLN A 142 15.55 18.90 38.42
CA GLN A 142 15.56 17.46 38.71
C GLN A 142 16.59 16.70 37.87
N PHE A 143 16.91 17.19 36.66
CA PHE A 143 17.76 16.50 35.71
C PHE A 143 18.97 17.32 35.31
N SER A 144 20.05 16.64 34.97
CA SER A 144 21.24 17.24 34.35
C SER A 144 20.96 17.71 32.93
N LYS A 145 21.81 18.55 32.37
CA LYS A 145 21.72 19.00 30.98
C LYS A 145 21.79 17.86 29.97
N ASP A 146 22.62 16.88 30.24
CA ASP A 146 22.80 15.72 29.36
C ASP A 146 21.57 14.83 29.38
N GLU A 147 20.94 14.57 30.51
CA GLU A 147 19.67 13.83 30.60
C GLU A 147 18.53 14.57 29.88
N ILE A 148 18.48 15.90 30.01
CA ILE A 148 17.47 16.72 29.27
C ILE A 148 17.69 16.65 27.77
N LEU A 149 18.96 16.77 27.33
CA LEU A 149 19.29 16.71 25.91
C LEU A 149 19.04 15.33 25.32
N GLU A 150 19.41 14.26 26.04
CA GLU A 150 19.12 12.88 25.69
C GLU A 150 17.62 12.66 25.49
N ALA A 151 16.82 13.05 26.49
CA ALA A 151 15.37 12.93 26.41
C ALA A 151 14.78 13.75 25.23
N TYR A 152 15.32 14.93 24.96
CA TYR A 152 14.89 15.76 23.85
C TYR A 152 15.21 15.11 22.49
N LEU A 153 16.44 14.62 22.29
CA LEU A 153 16.89 13.98 21.05
C LEU A 153 16.14 12.67 20.78
N ASN A 154 15.72 11.96 21.81
CA ASN A 154 14.87 10.77 21.71
C ASN A 154 13.39 11.11 21.43
N GLN A 155 13.00 12.40 21.45
CA GLN A 155 11.60 12.83 21.28
C GLN A 155 11.34 13.75 20.10
N ILE A 156 12.36 14.20 19.38
CA ILE A 156 12.20 15.03 18.20
C ILE A 156 11.38 14.28 17.15
N ASN A 157 10.41 14.99 16.53
CA ASN A 157 9.60 14.45 15.44
C ASN A 157 10.27 14.74 14.09
N PHE A 158 10.64 13.70 13.37
CA PHE A 158 11.22 13.75 12.03
C PHE A 158 10.20 13.50 10.90
N GLY A 159 8.90 13.46 11.22
CA GLY A 159 7.82 13.23 10.25
C GLY A 159 7.35 11.79 10.18
N ALA A 160 6.16 11.58 9.60
CA ALA A 160 5.56 10.26 9.40
C ALA A 160 5.51 9.34 10.65
N GLY A 161 5.42 9.95 11.84
CA GLY A 161 5.43 9.22 13.10
C GLY A 161 6.81 8.79 13.60
N ILE A 162 7.90 9.29 13.00
CA ILE A 162 9.28 9.00 13.39
C ILE A 162 9.68 9.95 14.50
N TYR A 163 9.94 9.41 15.69
CA TYR A 163 10.39 10.16 16.85
C TYR A 163 11.75 9.65 17.32
N GLY A 164 12.65 10.58 17.64
CA GLY A 164 14.00 10.29 18.10
C GLY A 164 15.04 10.17 16.98
N VAL A 165 16.28 10.55 17.33
CA VAL A 165 17.41 10.60 16.39
C VAL A 165 17.75 9.23 15.85
N GLU A 166 17.70 8.18 16.67
CA GLU A 166 18.01 6.81 16.26
C GLU A 166 17.07 6.35 15.14
N LEU A 167 15.76 6.43 15.38
CA LEU A 167 14.78 6.05 14.37
C LEU A 167 14.84 6.96 13.14
N GLY A 168 15.15 8.25 13.33
CA GLY A 168 15.42 9.20 12.25
C GLY A 168 16.60 8.76 11.39
N ALA A 169 17.74 8.40 11.99
CA ALA A 169 18.94 7.93 11.31
C ALA A 169 18.69 6.65 10.53
N GLN A 170 18.07 5.64 11.16
CA GLN A 170 17.71 4.37 10.51
C GLN A 170 16.77 4.60 9.32
N THR A 171 15.76 5.47 9.50
CA THR A 171 14.73 5.69 8.49
C THR A 171 15.25 6.47 7.29
N TYR A 172 16.04 7.51 7.50
CA TYR A 172 16.49 8.38 6.40
C TYR A 172 17.77 7.86 5.73
N PHE A 173 18.67 7.20 6.49
CA PHE A 173 20.00 6.86 5.99
C PHE A 173 20.37 5.38 6.15
N ALA A 174 19.50 4.54 6.76
CA ALA A 174 19.79 3.13 7.13
C ALA A 174 21.07 3.00 7.98
N ARG A 175 21.28 3.94 8.92
CA ARG A 175 22.41 4.03 9.84
C ARG A 175 21.91 4.14 11.28
N HIS A 176 22.74 3.74 12.23
CA HIS A 176 22.53 4.08 13.62
C HIS A 176 22.89 5.54 13.92
N ALA A 177 22.38 6.08 15.02
CA ALA A 177 22.57 7.49 15.39
C ALA A 177 24.04 7.88 15.59
N ASP A 178 24.89 6.97 16.03
CA ASP A 178 26.34 7.15 16.21
C ASP A 178 27.12 7.15 14.89
N GLU A 179 26.57 6.52 13.84
CA GLU A 179 27.19 6.38 12.53
C GLU A 179 26.93 7.57 11.58
N LEU A 180 26.07 8.53 11.98
CA LEU A 180 25.72 9.66 11.14
C LEU A 180 26.94 10.51 10.78
N THR A 181 27.14 10.74 9.48
CA THR A 181 28.14 11.71 8.99
C THR A 181 27.71 13.14 9.29
N LEU A 182 28.62 14.11 9.11
CA LEU A 182 28.28 15.52 9.30
C LEU A 182 27.19 15.98 8.32
N ALA A 183 27.23 15.52 7.07
CA ALA A 183 26.25 15.84 6.05
C ALA A 183 24.86 15.27 6.39
N GLU A 184 24.80 14.00 6.79
CA GLU A 184 23.57 13.32 7.19
C GLU A 184 22.96 13.93 8.46
N ALA A 185 23.79 14.19 9.48
CA ALA A 185 23.38 14.82 10.73
C ALA A 185 22.79 16.21 10.52
N ALA A 186 23.41 17.03 9.65
CA ALA A 186 22.92 18.36 9.31
C ALA A 186 21.59 18.29 8.53
N MET A 187 21.43 17.32 7.63
CA MET A 187 20.17 17.11 6.91
C MET A 187 19.07 16.67 7.88
N LEU A 188 19.34 15.69 8.74
CA LEU A 188 18.39 15.19 9.74
C LEU A 188 17.94 16.33 10.66
N ALA A 189 18.87 17.10 11.23
CA ALA A 189 18.56 18.22 12.11
C ALA A 189 17.71 19.32 11.44
N GLY A 190 17.74 19.42 10.12
CA GLY A 190 16.94 20.35 9.35
C GLY A 190 15.45 20.02 9.25
N ILE A 191 15.07 18.74 9.33
CA ILE A 191 13.71 18.22 9.07
C ILE A 191 12.66 18.73 10.07
N PRO A 192 12.91 18.76 11.41
CA PRO A 192 11.89 19.10 12.41
C PRO A 192 11.26 20.47 12.24
N ARG A 193 11.95 21.40 11.57
CA ARG A 193 11.42 22.74 11.29
C ARG A 193 10.16 22.72 10.44
N SER A 194 10.07 21.80 9.47
CA SER A 194 8.88 21.52 8.68
C SER A 194 9.02 20.13 8.05
N ILE A 195 8.42 19.14 8.66
CA ILE A 195 8.47 17.73 8.28
C ILE A 195 7.94 17.42 6.86
N VAL A 196 7.18 18.33 6.25
CA VAL A 196 6.70 18.21 4.87
C VAL A 196 7.65 18.93 3.90
N LEU A 197 8.07 20.16 4.25
CA LEU A 197 8.83 21.02 3.36
C LEU A 197 10.28 20.57 3.20
N TYR A 198 10.89 20.03 4.27
CA TYR A 198 12.30 19.63 4.34
C TYR A 198 12.51 18.12 4.35
N ASN A 199 11.47 17.35 3.99
CA ASN A 199 11.62 15.92 3.79
C ASN A 199 12.39 15.63 2.50
N PRO A 200 13.58 15.00 2.56
CA PRO A 200 14.43 14.79 1.39
C PRO A 200 13.82 13.88 0.32
N TYR A 201 12.88 13.01 0.69
CA TYR A 201 12.16 12.16 -0.27
C TYR A 201 11.08 12.91 -1.07
N GLN A 202 10.53 13.98 -0.49
CA GLN A 202 9.47 14.78 -1.12
C GLN A 202 10.02 16.03 -1.82
N ASN A 203 11.05 16.65 -1.23
CA ASN A 203 11.60 17.93 -1.67
C ASN A 203 13.12 17.97 -1.50
N GLU A 204 13.85 17.18 -2.27
CA GLU A 204 15.31 17.04 -2.17
C GLU A 204 16.02 18.39 -2.18
N LYS A 205 15.70 19.26 -3.13
CA LYS A 205 16.31 20.59 -3.23
C LYS A 205 16.13 21.44 -1.96
N ARG A 206 14.92 21.43 -1.38
CA ARG A 206 14.67 22.20 -0.14
C ARG A 206 15.33 21.58 1.07
N ALA A 207 15.44 20.25 1.11
CA ALA A 207 16.20 19.57 2.15
C ALA A 207 17.69 19.93 2.09
N GLN A 208 18.29 19.98 0.89
CA GLN A 208 19.67 20.42 0.67
C GLN A 208 19.88 21.89 1.03
N GLU A 209 18.97 22.79 0.63
CA GLU A 209 19.01 24.20 1.03
C GLU A 209 18.96 24.33 2.58
N ARG A 210 18.14 23.52 3.24
CA ARG A 210 18.03 23.52 4.70
C ARG A 210 19.27 22.93 5.36
N GLN A 211 19.84 21.85 4.84
CA GLN A 211 21.11 21.27 5.28
C GLN A 211 22.24 22.30 5.21
N SER A 212 22.37 23.03 4.10
CA SER A 212 23.35 24.10 3.94
C SER A 212 23.19 25.19 4.99
N PHE A 213 21.95 25.56 5.32
CA PHE A 213 21.65 26.48 6.41
C PHE A 213 22.11 25.96 7.77
N VAL A 214 21.87 24.65 8.06
CA VAL A 214 22.30 24.01 9.32
C VAL A 214 23.82 24.02 9.43
N LEU A 215 24.53 23.58 8.40
CA LEU A 215 25.98 23.57 8.36
C LEU A 215 26.58 24.96 8.57
N LYS A 216 25.98 25.98 7.93
CA LYS A 216 26.36 27.38 8.18
C LYS A 216 26.19 27.77 9.64
N ARG A 217 25.06 27.40 10.27
CA ARG A 217 24.85 27.70 11.69
C ARG A 217 25.88 27.00 12.57
N MET A 218 26.26 25.76 12.26
CA MET A 218 27.30 25.03 12.99
C MET A 218 28.68 25.74 12.89
N VAL A 219 29.00 26.34 11.74
CA VAL A 219 30.21 27.19 11.60
C VAL A 219 30.07 28.45 12.44
N ASP A 220 28.96 29.20 12.31
CA ASP A 220 28.69 30.45 13.01
C ASP A 220 28.80 30.32 14.54
N GLU A 221 28.42 29.12 15.07
CA GLU A 221 28.48 28.82 16.51
C GLU A 221 29.76 28.05 16.93
N GLY A 222 30.68 27.81 16.00
CA GLY A 222 32.02 27.25 16.29
C GLY A 222 32.06 25.74 16.51
N TYR A 223 31.03 25.00 16.12
CA TYR A 223 30.98 23.53 16.21
C TYR A 223 31.80 22.83 15.13
N ILE A 224 31.92 23.45 13.94
CA ILE A 224 32.69 22.96 12.81
C ILE A 224 33.46 24.09 12.13
N THR A 225 34.49 23.74 11.35
CA THR A 225 35.23 24.66 10.51
C THR A 225 34.53 24.92 9.15
N GLU A 226 34.92 25.99 8.44
CA GLU A 226 34.43 26.22 7.08
C GLU A 226 34.83 25.10 6.12
N GLN A 227 36.00 24.50 6.28
CA GLN A 227 36.47 23.37 5.49
C GLN A 227 35.56 22.15 5.70
N GLN A 228 35.24 21.79 6.93
CA GLN A 228 34.32 20.68 7.23
C GLN A 228 32.92 20.92 6.65
N ARG A 229 32.42 22.17 6.66
CA ARG A 229 31.16 22.52 6.00
C ARG A 229 31.22 22.24 4.50
N ASP A 230 32.29 22.68 3.84
CA ASP A 230 32.44 22.58 2.38
C ASP A 230 32.61 21.12 1.95
N GLU A 231 33.32 20.31 2.73
CA GLU A 231 33.42 18.87 2.55
C GLU A 231 32.06 18.19 2.70
N ALA A 232 31.28 18.52 3.74
CA ALA A 232 29.94 17.97 3.98
C ALA A 232 28.92 18.36 2.89
N LEU A 233 29.08 19.54 2.27
CA LEU A 233 28.22 19.97 1.15
C LEU A 233 28.53 19.23 -0.17
N GLN A 234 29.72 18.65 -0.31
CA GLN A 234 30.11 17.84 -1.46
C GLN A 234 29.80 16.34 -1.26
N GLU A 235 29.54 15.92 -0.04
CA GLU A 235 29.23 14.54 0.29
C GLU A 235 27.90 14.13 -0.36
N LYS A 236 27.90 13.02 -1.12
CA LYS A 236 26.70 12.45 -1.68
C LYS A 236 25.94 11.66 -0.61
N ILE A 237 24.83 12.20 -0.14
CA ILE A 237 23.95 11.49 0.79
C ILE A 237 23.15 10.44 0.04
N GLU A 238 23.24 9.19 0.49
CA GLU A 238 22.42 8.09 0.00
C GLU A 238 21.24 7.88 0.94
N LEU A 239 20.05 8.25 0.48
CA LEU A 239 18.83 8.03 1.25
C LEU A 239 18.47 6.55 1.29
N SER A 240 18.06 6.09 2.47
CA SER A 240 17.62 4.71 2.69
C SER A 240 16.47 4.32 1.75
N GLN A 241 16.53 3.13 1.16
CA GLN A 241 15.41 2.59 0.38
C GLN A 241 14.16 2.34 1.24
N MET A 242 14.32 2.23 2.56
CA MET A 242 13.23 2.06 3.52
C MET A 242 12.17 3.15 3.39
N ASN A 243 12.58 4.39 3.14
CA ASN A 243 11.63 5.50 3.04
C ASN A 243 10.94 5.59 1.66
N ARG A 244 11.40 4.87 0.64
CA ARG A 244 10.61 4.70 -0.59
C ARG A 244 9.30 3.97 -0.33
N LEU A 245 9.20 3.19 0.76
CA LEU A 245 7.99 2.50 1.18
C LEU A 245 7.09 3.33 2.10
N GLN A 246 7.61 4.41 2.72
CA GLN A 246 6.75 5.31 3.49
C GLN A 246 5.75 6.01 2.57
N GLY A 247 4.47 5.92 2.93
CA GLY A 247 3.38 6.39 2.08
C GLY A 247 2.93 5.37 1.02
N HIS A 248 3.60 4.21 0.89
CA HIS A 248 3.28 3.21 -0.12
C HIS A 248 2.82 1.87 0.45
N ALA A 249 3.15 1.53 1.70
CA ALA A 249 2.89 0.23 2.31
C ALA A 249 1.81 0.23 3.41
N GLU A 250 1.11 1.34 3.63
CA GLU A 250 0.20 1.51 4.77
C GLU A 250 -0.91 0.48 4.80
N TYR A 251 -1.57 0.20 3.68
CA TYR A 251 -2.62 -0.81 3.61
C TYR A 251 -2.12 -2.21 3.95
N PHE A 252 -0.90 -2.55 3.50
CA PHE A 252 -0.27 -3.82 3.81
C PHE A 252 0.11 -3.91 5.28
N THR A 253 0.80 -2.90 5.80
CA THR A 253 1.27 -2.88 7.20
C THR A 253 0.13 -2.78 8.21
N ASP A 254 -0.96 -2.09 7.86
CA ASP A 254 -2.18 -2.05 8.68
C ASP A 254 -2.84 -3.44 8.74
N LYS A 255 -2.92 -4.17 7.63
CA LYS A 255 -3.40 -5.56 7.63
C LYS A 255 -2.52 -6.46 8.50
N VAL A 256 -1.19 -6.36 8.37
CA VAL A 256 -0.24 -7.12 9.21
C VAL A 256 -0.45 -6.78 10.68
N ARG A 257 -0.56 -5.49 11.04
CA ARG A 257 -0.79 -5.07 12.43
C ARG A 257 -2.09 -5.66 12.98
N ARG A 258 -3.20 -5.62 12.23
CA ARG A 258 -4.49 -6.19 12.65
C ARG A 258 -4.38 -7.70 12.85
N GLU A 259 -3.82 -8.41 11.88
CA GLU A 259 -3.64 -9.86 11.95
C GLU A 259 -2.76 -10.28 13.13
N THR A 260 -1.68 -9.54 13.38
CA THR A 260 -0.83 -9.75 14.55
C THR A 260 -1.60 -9.43 15.85
N SER A 261 -2.45 -8.39 15.87
CA SER A 261 -3.27 -8.05 17.04
C SER A 261 -4.39 -9.06 17.32
N ASP A 262 -4.81 -9.83 16.31
CA ASP A 262 -5.74 -10.95 16.50
C ASP A 262 -5.04 -12.17 17.15
N MET A 263 -3.72 -12.32 16.94
CA MET A 263 -2.91 -13.37 17.56
C MET A 263 -2.51 -13.01 19.00
N TRP A 264 -2.22 -11.73 19.27
CA TRP A 264 -1.84 -11.18 20.56
C TRP A 264 -2.67 -9.94 20.87
N SER A 265 -2.49 -9.30 22.02
CA SER A 265 -3.17 -8.02 22.28
C SER A 265 -2.54 -6.88 21.44
N SER A 266 -3.35 -5.88 21.11
CA SER A 266 -2.85 -4.68 20.40
C SER A 266 -1.72 -4.00 21.17
N GLU A 267 -1.75 -4.03 22.51
CA GLU A 267 -0.72 -3.47 23.36
C GLU A 267 0.60 -4.26 23.23
N ALA A 268 0.53 -5.59 23.23
CA ALA A 268 1.70 -6.44 23.00
C ALA A 268 2.28 -6.25 21.58
N VAL A 269 1.42 -6.02 20.59
CA VAL A 269 1.85 -5.77 19.21
C VAL A 269 2.49 -4.39 19.06
N ASP A 270 1.95 -3.35 19.69
CA ASP A 270 2.50 -1.99 19.52
C ASP A 270 3.80 -1.79 20.34
N TYR A 271 3.89 -2.42 21.51
CA TYR A 271 4.93 -2.12 22.53
C TYR A 271 5.73 -3.32 23.01
N GLY A 272 5.45 -4.52 22.51
CA GLY A 272 6.12 -5.76 22.97
C GLY A 272 7.46 -6.03 22.29
N GLY A 273 7.97 -5.14 21.45
CA GLY A 273 9.28 -5.31 20.81
C GLY A 273 9.33 -6.44 19.78
N LEU A 274 8.19 -6.81 19.19
CA LEU A 274 8.14 -7.90 18.21
C LEU A 274 8.89 -7.53 16.93
N LEU A 275 9.54 -8.53 16.33
CA LEU A 275 10.19 -8.43 15.02
C LEU A 275 9.34 -9.23 14.02
N ILE A 276 8.47 -8.54 13.29
CA ILE A 276 7.51 -9.15 12.36
C ILE A 276 8.14 -9.21 10.97
N ASN A 277 8.49 -10.41 10.51
CA ASN A 277 8.98 -10.64 9.15
C ASN A 277 7.78 -10.90 8.25
N THR A 278 7.58 -10.02 7.27
CA THR A 278 6.44 -10.07 6.36
C THR A 278 6.83 -10.64 5.00
N THR A 279 5.81 -10.96 4.20
CA THR A 279 5.97 -11.42 2.82
C THR A 279 6.16 -10.28 1.81
N LEU A 280 6.06 -9.02 2.24
CA LEU A 280 6.15 -7.84 1.39
C LEU A 280 7.46 -7.79 0.61
N ASP A 281 7.34 -7.57 -0.70
CA ASP A 281 8.48 -7.24 -1.55
C ASP A 281 8.55 -5.71 -1.73
N PRO A 282 9.62 -5.05 -1.28
CA PRO A 282 9.72 -3.58 -1.32
C PRO A 282 9.58 -2.99 -2.71
N GLN A 283 10.20 -3.65 -3.71
CA GLN A 283 10.12 -3.18 -5.09
C GLN A 283 8.70 -3.33 -5.64
N PHE A 284 8.07 -4.49 -5.41
CA PHE A 284 6.70 -4.74 -5.89
C PHE A 284 5.73 -3.76 -5.26
N GLN A 285 5.85 -3.50 -3.95
CA GLN A 285 4.97 -2.57 -3.25
C GLN A 285 5.11 -1.14 -3.77
N TYR A 286 6.33 -0.67 -3.96
CA TYR A 286 6.60 0.66 -4.51
C TYR A 286 6.03 0.80 -5.92
N GLU A 287 6.28 -0.19 -6.80
CA GLU A 287 5.78 -0.15 -8.18
C GLU A 287 4.26 -0.32 -8.27
N ALA A 288 3.64 -1.09 -7.37
CA ALA A 288 2.19 -1.19 -7.27
C ALA A 288 1.53 0.16 -6.93
N SER A 289 2.10 0.86 -5.96
CA SER A 289 1.63 2.17 -5.55
C SER A 289 1.78 3.22 -6.66
N ASN A 290 2.92 3.21 -7.37
CA ASN A 290 3.15 4.10 -8.51
C ASN A 290 2.21 3.80 -9.68
N ALA A 291 2.01 2.51 -9.99
CA ALA A 291 1.10 2.10 -11.06
C ALA A 291 -0.35 2.56 -10.79
N ILE A 292 -0.82 2.44 -9.54
CA ILE A 292 -2.12 2.96 -9.13
C ILE A 292 -2.16 4.49 -9.25
N LYS A 293 -1.16 5.20 -8.75
CA LYS A 293 -1.12 6.66 -8.80
C LYS A 293 -1.17 7.18 -10.24
N GLU A 294 -0.37 6.63 -11.12
CA GLU A 294 -0.29 7.02 -12.53
C GLU A 294 -1.55 6.62 -13.31
N GLY A 295 -2.02 5.38 -13.11
CA GLY A 295 -3.21 4.90 -13.80
C GLY A 295 -4.48 5.64 -13.38
N LEU A 296 -4.60 5.99 -12.10
CA LEU A 296 -5.71 6.84 -11.64
C LEU A 296 -5.61 8.27 -12.15
N ALA A 297 -4.40 8.82 -12.32
CA ALA A 297 -4.24 10.15 -12.92
C ALA A 297 -4.68 10.14 -14.41
N GLN A 298 -4.34 9.09 -15.15
CA GLN A 298 -4.83 8.90 -16.52
C GLN A 298 -6.35 8.72 -16.58
N LEU A 299 -6.92 7.99 -15.62
CA LEU A 299 -8.36 7.80 -15.52
C LEU A 299 -9.08 9.11 -15.18
N ASP A 300 -8.52 9.94 -14.27
CA ASP A 300 -9.08 11.27 -13.98
C ASP A 300 -9.20 12.13 -15.24
N GLU A 301 -8.17 12.12 -16.08
CA GLU A 301 -8.20 12.83 -17.37
C GLU A 301 -9.26 12.25 -18.32
N LEU A 302 -9.38 10.92 -18.40
CA LEU A 302 -10.42 10.27 -19.21
C LEU A 302 -11.83 10.63 -18.75
N LEU A 303 -12.04 10.72 -17.43
CA LEU A 303 -13.31 11.09 -16.82
C LEU A 303 -13.58 12.61 -16.88
N GLY A 304 -12.60 13.43 -17.31
CA GLY A 304 -12.71 14.88 -17.36
C GLY A 304 -12.62 15.53 -15.98
N LEU A 305 -11.99 14.89 -14.99
CA LEU A 305 -11.74 15.42 -13.66
C LEU A 305 -10.47 16.28 -13.66
N ALA A 306 -10.41 17.27 -12.78
CA ALA A 306 -9.19 18.01 -12.50
C ALA A 306 -8.10 17.09 -11.89
N PRO A 307 -6.81 17.45 -11.96
CA PRO A 307 -5.76 16.68 -11.29
C PRO A 307 -6.04 16.52 -9.78
N TYR A 308 -5.92 15.30 -9.25
CA TYR A 308 -6.17 15.02 -7.83
C TYR A 308 -5.33 15.87 -6.87
N SER A 309 -4.13 16.30 -7.28
CA SER A 309 -3.27 17.20 -6.51
C SER A 309 -3.84 18.60 -6.32
N GLU A 310 -4.71 19.06 -7.22
CA GLU A 310 -5.34 20.36 -7.20
C GLU A 310 -6.70 20.36 -6.49
N ALA A 311 -7.29 19.16 -6.28
CA ALA A 311 -8.56 19.01 -5.61
C ALA A 311 -8.49 19.37 -4.12
N THR A 312 -9.51 20.03 -3.60
CA THR A 312 -9.68 20.27 -2.17
C THR A 312 -9.89 18.96 -1.40
N TRP A 313 -9.76 19.02 -0.07
CA TRP A 313 -9.95 17.85 0.78
C TRP A 313 -11.36 17.24 0.61
N GLU A 314 -12.38 18.06 0.47
CA GLU A 314 -13.77 17.67 0.28
C GLU A 314 -14.02 17.06 -1.11
N GLU A 315 -13.42 17.63 -2.15
CA GLU A 315 -13.57 17.14 -3.53
C GLU A 315 -12.92 15.76 -3.75
N LYS A 316 -11.86 15.46 -3.01
CA LYS A 316 -11.13 14.17 -3.12
C LYS A 316 -11.98 12.94 -2.87
N VAL A 317 -13.11 13.06 -2.16
CA VAL A 317 -14.06 11.96 -1.96
C VAL A 317 -14.75 11.54 -3.26
N SER A 318 -14.83 12.45 -4.22
CA SER A 318 -15.49 12.24 -5.52
C SER A 318 -14.59 11.64 -6.60
N TYR A 319 -13.35 11.27 -6.26
CA TYR A 319 -12.41 10.68 -7.22
C TYR A 319 -12.46 9.15 -7.22
N PRO A 320 -12.19 8.51 -8.38
CA PRO A 320 -12.16 7.05 -8.45
C PRO A 320 -11.05 6.48 -7.56
N GLN A 321 -11.29 5.29 -7.08
CA GLN A 321 -10.37 4.49 -6.27
C GLN A 321 -9.85 3.31 -7.10
N ALA A 322 -8.72 2.73 -6.65
CA ALA A 322 -8.23 1.48 -7.20
C ALA A 322 -7.65 0.62 -6.09
N ALA A 323 -7.65 -0.68 -6.30
CA ALA A 323 -6.95 -1.64 -5.47
C ALA A 323 -6.11 -2.58 -6.33
N LEU A 324 -4.96 -2.99 -5.81
CA LEU A 324 -4.05 -3.94 -6.44
C LEU A 324 -3.55 -4.95 -5.40
N VAL A 325 -3.60 -6.24 -5.74
CA VAL A 325 -2.96 -7.31 -4.97
C VAL A 325 -2.06 -8.10 -5.90
N ALA A 326 -0.81 -8.32 -5.48
CA ALA A 326 0.15 -9.18 -6.17
C ALA A 326 0.55 -10.33 -5.24
N LEU A 327 0.34 -11.56 -5.70
CA LEU A 327 0.47 -12.79 -4.94
C LEU A 327 1.40 -13.76 -5.67
N ASP A 328 2.33 -14.36 -4.94
CA ASP A 328 3.21 -15.43 -5.41
C ASP A 328 2.42 -16.74 -5.57
N THR A 329 2.36 -17.28 -6.77
CA THR A 329 1.51 -18.42 -7.12
C THR A 329 1.92 -19.72 -6.43
N LYS A 330 3.20 -19.89 -6.11
CA LYS A 330 3.75 -21.12 -5.53
C LYS A 330 3.63 -21.18 -4.02
N SER A 331 3.72 -20.03 -3.35
CA SER A 331 3.69 -19.96 -1.88
C SER A 331 2.38 -19.41 -1.31
N GLY A 332 1.64 -18.59 -2.05
CA GLY A 332 0.51 -17.81 -1.53
C GLY A 332 0.94 -16.50 -0.84
N ALA A 333 2.23 -16.19 -0.82
CA ALA A 333 2.76 -15.00 -0.16
C ALA A 333 2.31 -13.72 -0.88
N ILE A 334 1.74 -12.76 -0.14
CA ILE A 334 1.36 -11.45 -0.67
C ILE A 334 2.62 -10.60 -0.82
N ARG A 335 2.98 -10.26 -2.05
CA ARG A 335 4.18 -9.48 -2.38
C ARG A 335 3.93 -7.98 -2.36
N ALA A 336 2.72 -7.55 -2.74
CA ALA A 336 2.29 -6.17 -2.68
C ALA A 336 0.77 -6.08 -2.49
N MET A 337 0.31 -5.05 -1.78
CA MET A 337 -1.10 -4.72 -1.64
C MET A 337 -1.30 -3.22 -1.51
N VAL A 338 -2.17 -2.67 -2.36
CA VAL A 338 -2.64 -1.29 -2.30
C VAL A 338 -4.17 -1.31 -2.25
N GLY A 339 -4.76 -0.69 -1.25
CA GLY A 339 -6.20 -0.74 -1.01
C GLY A 339 -6.96 0.54 -1.35
N GLY A 340 -6.31 1.52 -1.97
CA GLY A 340 -6.92 2.79 -2.35
C GLY A 340 -5.93 3.79 -2.92
N ARG A 341 -6.42 4.94 -3.38
CA ARG A 341 -5.63 6.03 -3.97
C ARG A 341 -4.74 6.73 -2.94
N ASP A 342 -5.29 6.99 -1.75
CA ASP A 342 -4.68 7.83 -0.71
C ASP A 342 -5.08 7.30 0.68
N TYR A 343 -4.14 6.66 1.37
CA TYR A 343 -4.36 6.09 2.70
C TYR A 343 -4.67 7.16 3.76
N GLN A 344 -4.08 8.35 3.63
CA GLN A 344 -4.33 9.46 4.57
C GLN A 344 -5.78 9.94 4.49
N ARG A 345 -6.38 9.83 3.31
CA ARG A 345 -7.76 10.19 3.06
C ARG A 345 -8.74 9.07 3.41
N SER A 346 -8.39 7.82 3.10
CA SER A 346 -9.25 6.66 3.33
C SER A 346 -8.42 5.43 3.70
N GLN A 347 -8.55 4.99 4.95
CA GLN A 347 -7.91 3.76 5.46
C GLN A 347 -8.70 2.50 5.09
N PHE A 348 -9.85 2.65 4.44
CA PHE A 348 -10.65 1.51 3.96
C PHE A 348 -9.88 0.73 2.90
N ASN A 349 -9.56 -0.53 3.20
CA ASN A 349 -8.75 -1.39 2.34
C ASN A 349 -9.63 -2.14 1.33
N ARG A 350 -9.76 -1.59 0.13
CA ARG A 350 -10.59 -2.15 -0.94
C ARG A 350 -10.01 -3.45 -1.52
N ALA A 351 -8.72 -3.71 -1.29
CA ALA A 351 -8.09 -4.97 -1.69
C ALA A 351 -8.65 -6.20 -0.93
N LEU A 352 -9.25 -5.96 0.23
CA LEU A 352 -9.85 -6.97 1.10
C LEU A 352 -11.39 -6.93 1.10
N SER A 353 -12.01 -6.02 0.33
CA SER A 353 -13.46 -5.82 0.32
C SER A 353 -14.11 -6.66 -0.77
N ASP A 354 -15.16 -7.39 -0.42
CA ASP A 354 -15.98 -8.24 -1.29
C ASP A 354 -17.28 -7.59 -1.77
N VAL A 355 -17.47 -6.29 -1.53
CA VAL A 355 -18.73 -5.59 -1.88
C VAL A 355 -18.85 -5.23 -3.36
N ARG A 356 -17.81 -5.53 -4.18
CA ARG A 356 -17.78 -5.13 -5.60
C ARG A 356 -17.95 -6.31 -6.53
N SER A 357 -18.93 -6.18 -7.43
CA SER A 357 -19.17 -7.18 -8.47
C SER A 357 -17.95 -7.29 -9.40
N VAL A 358 -17.53 -8.53 -9.66
CA VAL A 358 -16.36 -8.81 -10.50
C VAL A 358 -16.68 -8.87 -12.00
N GLY A 359 -17.95 -8.91 -12.34
CA GLY A 359 -18.37 -8.97 -13.73
C GLY A 359 -17.70 -10.14 -14.49
N SER A 360 -17.39 -9.92 -15.74
CA SER A 360 -16.80 -10.96 -16.61
C SER A 360 -15.48 -11.55 -16.14
N ALA A 361 -14.82 -11.01 -15.09
CA ALA A 361 -13.64 -11.65 -14.50
C ALA A 361 -13.98 -12.97 -13.77
N PHE A 362 -15.27 -13.21 -13.47
CA PHE A 362 -15.75 -14.47 -12.88
C PHE A 362 -15.94 -15.61 -13.90
N LYS A 363 -16.03 -15.30 -15.18
CA LYS A 363 -16.30 -16.30 -16.25
C LYS A 363 -15.35 -17.50 -16.25
N PRO A 364 -14.04 -17.39 -15.93
CA PRO A 364 -13.16 -18.56 -15.88
C PRO A 364 -13.68 -19.68 -14.99
N PHE A 365 -14.32 -19.38 -13.84
CA PHE A 365 -14.88 -20.41 -12.94
C PHE A 365 -16.08 -21.12 -13.57
N ASN A 366 -16.92 -20.39 -14.32
CA ASN A 366 -18.04 -20.95 -15.05
C ASN A 366 -17.58 -21.93 -16.15
N TYR A 367 -16.60 -21.50 -16.96
CA TYR A 367 -16.04 -22.34 -18.03
C TYR A 367 -15.22 -23.51 -17.44
N PHE A 368 -14.47 -23.28 -16.39
CA PHE A 368 -13.68 -24.32 -15.73
C PHE A 368 -14.58 -25.43 -15.17
N ALA A 369 -15.69 -25.09 -14.51
CA ALA A 369 -16.64 -26.06 -13.98
C ALA A 369 -17.21 -26.97 -15.11
N ALA A 370 -17.39 -26.44 -16.32
CA ALA A 370 -17.85 -27.22 -17.45
C ALA A 370 -16.73 -28.10 -18.05
N LEU A 371 -15.49 -27.60 -18.13
CA LEU A 371 -14.32 -28.37 -18.56
C LEU A 371 -14.01 -29.51 -17.57
N ASP A 372 -14.08 -29.25 -16.27
CA ASP A 372 -13.79 -30.19 -15.19
C ASP A 372 -14.77 -31.37 -15.18
N LYS A 373 -16.03 -31.10 -15.50
CA LYS A 373 -17.08 -32.13 -15.67
C LYS A 373 -17.05 -32.83 -17.05
N GLY A 374 -16.17 -32.43 -17.96
CA GLY A 374 -16.11 -32.99 -19.30
C GLY A 374 -17.31 -32.64 -20.20
N LEU A 375 -18.12 -31.65 -19.83
CA LEU A 375 -19.28 -31.19 -20.61
C LEU A 375 -18.90 -30.38 -21.85
N LEU A 376 -17.70 -29.75 -21.79
CA LEU A 376 -17.14 -28.92 -22.86
C LEU A 376 -15.68 -29.27 -23.10
N THR A 377 -15.23 -28.90 -24.28
CA THR A 377 -13.81 -28.75 -24.62
C THR A 377 -13.56 -27.33 -25.13
N PRO A 378 -12.34 -26.82 -25.19
CA PRO A 378 -12.06 -25.49 -25.74
C PRO A 378 -12.56 -25.26 -27.17
N VAL A 379 -12.74 -26.33 -27.96
CA VAL A 379 -13.25 -26.30 -29.37
C VAL A 379 -14.74 -26.61 -29.48
N THR A 380 -15.43 -26.91 -28.38
CA THR A 380 -16.89 -27.06 -28.41
C THR A 380 -17.54 -25.80 -28.97
N VAL A 381 -18.43 -25.95 -29.94
CA VAL A 381 -19.13 -24.83 -30.57
C VAL A 381 -20.45 -24.58 -29.87
N LEU A 382 -20.67 -23.35 -29.43
CA LEU A 382 -21.94 -22.85 -28.94
C LEU A 382 -22.39 -21.66 -29.77
N VAL A 383 -23.71 -21.47 -29.91
CA VAL A 383 -24.26 -20.39 -30.72
C VAL A 383 -24.39 -19.13 -29.86
N ASP A 384 -23.75 -18.04 -30.25
CA ASP A 384 -23.91 -16.72 -29.65
C ASP A 384 -25.10 -16.01 -30.33
N GLU A 385 -26.27 -16.16 -29.75
CA GLU A 385 -27.55 -15.68 -30.26
C GLU A 385 -28.44 -15.14 -29.14
N HIS A 386 -29.37 -14.28 -29.47
CA HIS A 386 -30.39 -13.82 -28.53
C HIS A 386 -31.14 -14.99 -27.93
N LYS A 387 -31.23 -15.06 -26.63
CA LYS A 387 -31.93 -16.12 -25.92
C LYS A 387 -32.48 -15.65 -24.56
N ILE A 388 -33.75 -15.96 -24.32
CA ILE A 388 -34.39 -15.83 -23.02
C ILE A 388 -34.21 -17.15 -22.27
N PHE A 389 -33.74 -17.10 -21.06
CA PHE A 389 -33.60 -18.24 -20.16
C PHE A 389 -34.71 -18.21 -19.12
N HIS A 390 -35.54 -19.24 -19.12
CA HIS A 390 -36.59 -19.39 -18.13
C HIS A 390 -36.01 -19.97 -16.84
N THR A 391 -36.21 -19.25 -15.72
CA THR A 391 -35.81 -19.69 -14.39
C THR A 391 -37.04 -19.87 -13.51
N ASP A 392 -36.88 -20.52 -12.36
CA ASP A 392 -38.01 -20.76 -11.44
C ASP A 392 -38.61 -19.47 -10.86
N THR A 393 -37.90 -18.36 -10.91
CA THR A 393 -38.30 -17.08 -10.32
C THR A 393 -38.69 -16.04 -11.33
N GLN A 394 -38.01 -15.98 -12.49
CA GLN A 394 -38.25 -14.97 -13.53
C GLN A 394 -37.54 -15.37 -14.84
N ASP A 395 -37.97 -14.77 -15.93
CA ASP A 395 -37.25 -14.82 -17.19
C ASP A 395 -35.98 -13.98 -17.12
N TRP A 396 -34.86 -14.54 -17.60
CA TRP A 396 -33.58 -13.87 -17.67
C TRP A 396 -33.12 -13.71 -19.10
N GLU A 397 -32.95 -12.45 -19.52
CA GLU A 397 -32.56 -12.06 -20.87
C GLU A 397 -31.22 -11.34 -20.86
N PRO A 398 -30.07 -12.07 -20.78
CA PRO A 398 -28.75 -11.46 -20.86
C PRO A 398 -28.47 -10.95 -22.27
N ARG A 399 -27.68 -9.86 -22.37
CA ARG A 399 -27.23 -9.32 -23.66
C ARG A 399 -25.70 -9.27 -23.70
N ASN A 400 -25.12 -9.34 -24.88
CA ASN A 400 -23.73 -9.05 -25.07
C ASN A 400 -23.46 -7.55 -24.88
N PHE A 401 -22.23 -7.19 -24.49
CA PHE A 401 -21.88 -5.79 -24.18
C PHE A 401 -22.01 -4.86 -25.39
N ASP A 402 -21.72 -5.39 -26.59
CA ASP A 402 -21.79 -4.72 -27.89
C ASP A 402 -23.16 -4.85 -28.56
N GLU A 403 -24.11 -5.55 -27.91
CA GLU A 403 -25.43 -5.89 -28.46
C GLU A 403 -25.40 -6.70 -29.76
N GLU A 404 -24.23 -7.22 -30.19
CA GLU A 404 -24.05 -8.04 -31.36
C GLU A 404 -24.16 -9.55 -31.04
N TYR A 405 -24.49 -10.34 -32.08
CA TYR A 405 -24.61 -11.80 -32.02
C TYR A 405 -23.77 -12.43 -33.13
N TRP A 406 -22.81 -13.27 -32.73
CA TRP A 406 -21.82 -13.81 -33.67
C TRP A 406 -22.18 -15.17 -34.29
N GLY A 407 -23.30 -15.77 -33.89
CA GLY A 407 -23.67 -17.11 -34.28
C GLY A 407 -22.77 -18.20 -33.66
N PRO A 408 -22.44 -19.26 -34.43
CA PRO A 408 -21.59 -20.34 -33.94
C PRO A 408 -20.17 -19.84 -33.61
N VAL A 409 -19.67 -20.14 -32.39
CA VAL A 409 -18.31 -19.81 -31.95
C VAL A 409 -17.78 -20.88 -31.04
N THR A 410 -16.47 -21.14 -31.06
CA THR A 410 -15.84 -22.03 -30.08
C THR A 410 -15.86 -21.44 -28.69
N VAL A 411 -15.90 -22.31 -27.69
CA VAL A 411 -15.86 -21.93 -26.26
C VAL A 411 -14.62 -21.09 -25.94
N LYS A 412 -13.44 -21.42 -26.48
CA LYS A 412 -12.23 -20.59 -26.33
C LYS A 412 -12.44 -19.20 -26.91
N TRP A 413 -12.95 -19.09 -28.15
CA TRP A 413 -13.19 -17.81 -28.82
C TRP A 413 -14.19 -16.93 -28.06
N ALA A 414 -15.25 -17.55 -27.54
CA ALA A 414 -16.26 -16.86 -26.74
C ALA A 414 -15.69 -16.30 -25.43
N LEU A 415 -14.80 -17.04 -24.74
CA LEU A 415 -14.15 -16.55 -23.52
C LEU A 415 -13.13 -15.44 -23.84
N MET A 416 -12.36 -15.56 -24.94
CA MET A 416 -11.42 -14.54 -25.40
C MET A 416 -12.09 -13.17 -25.58
N HIS A 417 -13.29 -13.17 -26.18
CA HIS A 417 -14.08 -11.98 -26.45
C HIS A 417 -15.18 -11.72 -25.44
N SER A 418 -15.18 -12.49 -24.34
CA SER A 418 -16.08 -12.27 -23.19
C SER A 418 -17.58 -12.31 -23.54
N ARG A 419 -18.02 -13.18 -24.49
CA ARG A 419 -19.43 -13.27 -24.94
C ARG A 419 -20.35 -13.68 -23.78
N ASN A 420 -21.36 -12.87 -23.49
CA ASN A 420 -22.26 -13.06 -22.35
C ASN A 420 -23.25 -14.23 -22.59
N LEU A 421 -23.80 -14.33 -23.79
CA LEU A 421 -24.80 -15.34 -24.09
C LEU A 421 -24.21 -16.76 -24.11
N VAL A 422 -22.97 -16.91 -24.57
CA VAL A 422 -22.26 -18.19 -24.47
C VAL A 422 -22.01 -18.54 -23.01
N SER A 423 -21.56 -17.59 -22.18
CA SER A 423 -21.38 -17.80 -20.73
C SER A 423 -22.69 -18.19 -20.03
N ALA A 424 -23.82 -17.56 -20.42
CA ALA A 424 -25.13 -17.91 -19.92
C ALA A 424 -25.54 -19.34 -20.30
N LYS A 425 -25.26 -19.78 -21.53
CA LYS A 425 -25.51 -21.19 -21.92
C LYS A 425 -24.67 -22.15 -21.08
N VAL A 426 -23.39 -21.84 -20.82
CA VAL A 426 -22.49 -22.70 -20.04
C VAL A 426 -23.01 -22.89 -18.62
N ILE A 427 -23.47 -21.83 -17.91
CA ILE A 427 -23.95 -22.00 -16.52
C ILE A 427 -25.19 -22.89 -16.43
N PHE A 428 -26.09 -22.87 -17.44
CA PHE A 428 -27.22 -23.78 -17.49
C PHE A 428 -26.83 -25.23 -17.79
N MET A 429 -25.65 -25.47 -18.41
CA MET A 429 -25.11 -26.83 -18.60
C MET A 429 -24.52 -27.40 -17.31
N VAL A 430 -23.90 -26.57 -16.48
CA VAL A 430 -23.17 -27.03 -15.26
C VAL A 430 -23.97 -26.91 -13.99
N SER A 431 -24.88 -26.01 -13.89
CA SER A 431 -25.65 -25.45 -12.77
C SER A 431 -24.90 -24.31 -12.02
N PRO A 432 -25.63 -23.29 -11.52
CA PRO A 432 -25.07 -22.21 -10.71
C PRO A 432 -24.36 -22.68 -9.45
N ALA A 433 -24.90 -23.70 -8.77
CA ALA A 433 -24.30 -24.29 -7.58
C ALA A 433 -22.90 -24.88 -7.86
N SER A 434 -22.76 -25.62 -8.97
CA SER A 434 -21.44 -26.15 -9.36
C SER A 434 -20.41 -25.08 -9.68
N VAL A 435 -20.85 -23.92 -10.17
CA VAL A 435 -19.96 -22.78 -10.43
C VAL A 435 -19.53 -22.09 -9.14
N ALA A 436 -20.47 -21.92 -8.19
CA ALA A 436 -20.16 -21.40 -6.86
C ALA A 436 -19.19 -22.34 -6.12
N ASP A 437 -19.44 -23.64 -6.12
CA ASP A 437 -18.54 -24.66 -5.53
C ASP A 437 -17.15 -24.62 -6.16
N CYS A 438 -17.07 -24.48 -7.49
CA CYS A 438 -15.80 -24.33 -8.19
C CYS A 438 -15.03 -23.10 -7.71
N ALA A 439 -15.67 -21.95 -7.61
CA ALA A 439 -15.05 -20.72 -7.15
C ALA A 439 -14.53 -20.85 -5.69
N HIS A 440 -15.31 -21.43 -4.81
CA HIS A 440 -14.88 -21.70 -3.43
C HIS A 440 -13.72 -22.70 -3.35
N ARG A 441 -13.74 -23.77 -4.15
CA ARG A 441 -12.60 -24.72 -4.24
C ARG A 441 -11.31 -24.00 -4.64
N PHE A 442 -11.39 -23.02 -5.53
CA PHE A 442 -10.23 -22.24 -5.99
C PHE A 442 -9.75 -21.19 -4.99
N GLY A 443 -10.49 -20.95 -3.89
CA GLY A 443 -10.04 -20.10 -2.79
C GLY A 443 -10.82 -18.80 -2.62
N ILE A 444 -11.93 -18.60 -3.35
CA ILE A 444 -12.82 -17.47 -3.07
C ILE A 444 -13.55 -17.74 -1.74
N THR A 445 -13.34 -16.85 -0.78
CA THR A 445 -13.93 -16.95 0.57
C THR A 445 -15.21 -16.12 0.70
N SER A 446 -15.41 -15.14 -0.17
CA SER A 446 -16.63 -14.32 -0.22
C SER A 446 -17.89 -15.18 -0.45
N PRO A 447 -19.02 -14.86 0.18
CA PRO A 447 -20.28 -15.57 -0.06
C PRO A 447 -20.72 -15.46 -1.52
N ILE A 448 -21.09 -16.58 -2.13
CA ILE A 448 -21.55 -16.65 -3.53
C ILE A 448 -22.96 -17.26 -3.55
N GLU A 449 -23.94 -16.46 -3.96
CA GLU A 449 -25.30 -16.97 -4.17
C GLU A 449 -25.37 -17.72 -5.50
N PRO A 450 -25.80 -19.02 -5.50
CA PRO A 450 -25.85 -19.84 -6.70
C PRO A 450 -27.05 -19.48 -7.58
N ASN A 451 -26.94 -18.46 -8.38
CA ASN A 451 -27.96 -18.01 -9.33
C ASN A 451 -27.40 -17.89 -10.77
N PRO A 452 -28.24 -17.89 -11.83
CA PRO A 452 -27.76 -17.83 -13.20
C PRO A 452 -26.93 -16.61 -13.55
N SER A 453 -27.10 -15.47 -12.87
CA SER A 453 -26.34 -14.25 -13.15
C SER A 453 -24.85 -14.38 -12.78
N LEU A 454 -24.44 -15.43 -12.06
CA LEU A 454 -23.03 -15.80 -11.86
C LEU A 454 -22.28 -16.03 -13.18
N ALA A 455 -22.97 -16.44 -14.24
CA ALA A 455 -22.40 -16.54 -15.57
C ALA A 455 -21.74 -15.23 -16.04
N LEU A 456 -22.24 -14.10 -15.54
CA LEU A 456 -21.76 -12.75 -15.85
C LEU A 456 -21.00 -12.11 -14.68
N GLY A 457 -20.83 -12.84 -13.57
CA GLY A 457 -20.11 -12.39 -12.40
C GLY A 457 -20.88 -11.38 -11.54
N ALA A 458 -22.21 -11.52 -11.46
CA ALA A 458 -23.03 -10.72 -10.54
C ALA A 458 -22.87 -11.19 -9.09
N THR A 459 -21.63 -11.16 -8.59
CA THR A 459 -21.25 -11.50 -7.21
C THR A 459 -20.12 -10.60 -6.76
N GLY A 460 -20.10 -10.23 -5.49
CA GLY A 460 -19.01 -9.47 -4.88
C GLY A 460 -17.86 -10.39 -4.48
N VAL A 461 -16.64 -10.03 -4.87
CA VAL A 461 -15.42 -10.76 -4.50
C VAL A 461 -14.30 -9.76 -4.27
N SER A 462 -13.44 -10.01 -3.27
CA SER A 462 -12.31 -9.14 -3.01
C SER A 462 -11.19 -9.30 -4.06
N PRO A 463 -10.40 -8.24 -4.34
CA PRO A 463 -9.19 -8.36 -5.16
C PRO A 463 -8.22 -9.43 -4.65
N LEU A 464 -8.12 -9.62 -3.33
CA LEU A 464 -7.30 -10.67 -2.73
C LEU A 464 -7.81 -12.06 -3.13
N ASP A 465 -9.11 -12.32 -2.98
CA ASP A 465 -9.70 -13.61 -3.35
C ASP A 465 -9.55 -13.89 -4.85
N MET A 466 -9.73 -12.87 -5.69
CA MET A 466 -9.54 -13.02 -7.14
C MET A 466 -8.08 -13.34 -7.50
N ALA A 467 -7.10 -12.67 -6.87
CA ALA A 467 -5.68 -12.97 -7.09
C ALA A 467 -5.34 -14.41 -6.61
N ALA A 468 -5.87 -14.82 -5.46
CA ALA A 468 -5.67 -16.17 -4.91
C ALA A 468 -6.29 -17.25 -5.79
N ALA A 469 -7.54 -17.06 -6.24
CA ALA A 469 -8.21 -18.04 -7.08
C ALA A 469 -7.55 -18.20 -8.46
N PHE A 470 -7.08 -17.09 -9.06
CA PHE A 470 -6.34 -17.18 -10.33
C PHE A 470 -4.94 -17.78 -10.16
N SER A 471 -4.31 -17.63 -8.98
CA SER A 471 -3.04 -18.29 -8.68
C SER A 471 -3.17 -19.82 -8.68
N THR A 472 -4.34 -20.35 -8.33
CA THR A 472 -4.63 -21.79 -8.35
C THR A 472 -4.56 -22.35 -9.77
N PHE A 473 -5.03 -21.61 -10.80
CA PHE A 473 -4.80 -21.98 -12.20
C PHE A 473 -3.30 -22.02 -12.53
N ALA A 474 -2.57 -20.95 -12.21
CA ALA A 474 -1.13 -20.83 -12.47
C ALA A 474 -0.30 -21.92 -11.76
N ASN A 475 -0.78 -22.41 -10.63
CA ASN A 475 -0.15 -23.43 -9.80
C ASN A 475 -0.72 -24.84 -10.06
N GLU A 476 -1.14 -25.12 -11.29
CA GLU A 476 -1.55 -26.46 -11.73
C GLU A 476 -2.68 -27.09 -10.90
N GLY A 477 -3.59 -26.25 -10.39
CA GLY A 477 -4.71 -26.68 -9.55
C GLY A 477 -4.34 -26.95 -8.08
N ILE A 478 -3.19 -26.47 -7.64
CA ILE A 478 -2.83 -26.47 -6.21
C ILE A 478 -3.16 -25.11 -5.61
N LYS A 479 -4.16 -25.09 -4.73
CA LYS A 479 -4.55 -23.93 -3.95
C LYS A 479 -3.55 -23.65 -2.86
N ARG A 480 -3.21 -22.37 -2.65
CA ARG A 480 -2.41 -21.83 -1.56
C ARG A 480 -3.21 -20.77 -0.82
N SER A 481 -3.25 -20.84 0.49
CA SER A 481 -3.86 -19.78 1.31
C SER A 481 -2.99 -18.52 1.27
N PRO A 482 -3.56 -17.32 0.97
CA PRO A 482 -2.82 -16.08 1.02
C PRO A 482 -2.34 -15.75 2.43
N TYR A 483 -1.11 -15.23 2.58
CA TYR A 483 -0.58 -14.83 3.88
C TYR A 483 0.34 -13.61 3.78
N PHE A 484 0.44 -12.86 4.91
CA PHE A 484 1.18 -11.61 5.02
C PHE A 484 2.40 -11.71 5.94
N ILE A 485 2.37 -12.61 6.91
CA ILE A 485 3.39 -12.77 7.96
C ILE A 485 4.11 -14.08 7.75
N ASP A 486 5.43 -14.02 7.53
CA ASP A 486 6.27 -15.21 7.41
C ASP A 486 6.63 -15.78 8.79
N LYS A 487 7.11 -14.91 9.68
CA LYS A 487 7.44 -15.26 11.08
C LYS A 487 7.42 -14.03 11.99
N VAL A 488 7.27 -14.27 13.29
CA VAL A 488 7.40 -13.25 14.33
C VAL A 488 8.41 -13.73 15.37
N LEU A 489 9.34 -12.83 15.74
CA LEU A 489 10.33 -13.07 16.78
C LEU A 489 10.09 -12.08 17.93
N THR A 490 10.54 -12.43 19.14
CA THR A 490 10.69 -11.48 20.23
C THR A 490 11.89 -10.56 20.01
N SER A 491 12.06 -9.53 20.84
CA SER A 491 13.25 -8.67 20.85
C SER A 491 14.56 -9.44 21.10
N GLU A 492 14.48 -10.57 21.81
CA GLU A 492 15.59 -11.47 22.11
C GLU A 492 15.89 -12.45 20.95
N GLY A 493 15.05 -12.44 19.89
CA GLY A 493 15.21 -13.29 18.71
C GLY A 493 14.54 -14.67 18.82
N GLU A 494 13.75 -14.92 19.87
CA GLU A 494 12.96 -16.14 20.01
C GLU A 494 11.79 -16.14 19.02
N GLU A 495 11.60 -17.24 18.28
CA GLU A 495 10.52 -17.39 17.33
C GLU A 495 9.20 -17.75 18.04
N VAL A 496 8.22 -16.84 17.99
CA VAL A 496 6.90 -17.01 18.63
C VAL A 496 5.79 -17.35 17.63
N TYR A 497 6.06 -17.17 16.34
CA TYR A 497 5.16 -17.55 15.25
C TYR A 497 5.94 -17.83 13.97
N ARG A 498 5.51 -18.86 13.24
CA ARG A 498 5.93 -19.13 11.85
C ARG A 498 4.73 -19.57 11.03
N HIS A 499 4.58 -18.97 9.86
CA HIS A 499 3.58 -19.41 8.90
C HIS A 499 3.92 -20.81 8.38
N VAL A 500 2.94 -21.71 8.42
CA VAL A 500 3.03 -23.05 7.83
C VAL A 500 2.23 -23.03 6.53
N PRO A 501 2.88 -23.13 5.35
CA PRO A 501 2.16 -23.09 4.09
C PRO A 501 1.21 -24.26 3.93
N GLU A 502 -0.08 -23.97 3.79
CA GLU A 502 -1.09 -24.96 3.44
C GLU A 502 -1.14 -25.15 1.93
N SER A 503 -1.33 -26.37 1.49
CA SER A 503 -1.49 -26.68 0.07
C SER A 503 -2.53 -27.77 -0.13
N GLU A 504 -3.43 -27.54 -1.06
CA GLU A 504 -4.50 -28.48 -1.39
C GLU A 504 -4.62 -28.58 -2.92
N ARG A 505 -4.60 -29.83 -3.46
CA ARG A 505 -4.92 -30.05 -4.86
C ARG A 505 -6.44 -30.02 -5.03
N VAL A 506 -6.95 -29.00 -5.66
CA VAL A 506 -8.38 -28.75 -5.86
C VAL A 506 -8.83 -28.97 -7.31
N ALA A 507 -7.87 -29.13 -8.24
CA ALA A 507 -8.18 -29.30 -9.66
C ALA A 507 -7.12 -30.16 -10.36
N ASP A 508 -7.53 -30.78 -11.47
CA ASP A 508 -6.66 -31.54 -12.36
C ASP A 508 -5.72 -30.61 -13.15
N PRO A 509 -4.41 -30.92 -13.22
CA PRO A 509 -3.44 -30.08 -13.94
C PRO A 509 -3.75 -29.88 -15.42
N GLN A 510 -4.26 -30.90 -16.11
CA GLN A 510 -4.61 -30.79 -17.52
C GLN A 510 -5.76 -29.82 -17.73
N THR A 511 -6.82 -29.92 -16.88
CA THR A 511 -7.96 -28.98 -16.95
C THR A 511 -7.53 -27.54 -16.66
N CYS A 512 -6.64 -27.34 -15.68
CA CYS A 512 -6.05 -26.02 -15.39
C CYS A 512 -5.29 -25.50 -16.60
N TYR A 513 -4.50 -26.34 -17.27
CA TYR A 513 -3.75 -25.93 -18.44
C TYR A 513 -4.63 -25.56 -19.63
N LEU A 514 -5.75 -26.27 -19.87
CA LEU A 514 -6.76 -25.89 -20.85
C LEU A 514 -7.32 -24.49 -20.55
N MET A 515 -7.60 -24.20 -19.28
CA MET A 515 -8.09 -22.88 -18.87
C MET A 515 -6.99 -21.81 -19.05
N ILE A 516 -5.74 -22.10 -18.70
CA ILE A 516 -4.60 -21.19 -18.93
C ILE A 516 -4.50 -20.86 -20.42
N ASP A 517 -4.57 -21.85 -21.31
CA ASP A 517 -4.52 -21.65 -22.75
C ASP A 517 -5.68 -20.76 -23.26
N MET A 518 -6.89 -20.97 -22.73
CA MET A 518 -8.02 -20.10 -23.06
C MET A 518 -7.81 -18.67 -22.56
N LEU A 519 -7.25 -18.47 -21.37
CA LEU A 519 -6.96 -17.16 -20.79
C LEU A 519 -5.74 -16.49 -21.44
N LYS A 520 -4.77 -17.23 -21.97
CA LYS A 520 -3.72 -16.69 -22.85
C LYS A 520 -4.35 -16.08 -24.11
N GLY A 521 -5.36 -16.73 -24.67
CA GLY A 521 -6.10 -16.20 -25.81
C GLY A 521 -6.72 -14.83 -25.56
N VAL A 522 -7.21 -14.55 -24.33
CA VAL A 522 -7.72 -13.22 -23.94
C VAL A 522 -6.66 -12.13 -24.12
N VAL A 523 -5.39 -12.47 -23.82
CA VAL A 523 -4.23 -11.57 -23.92
C VAL A 523 -3.69 -11.48 -25.35
N GLU A 524 -3.67 -12.59 -26.09
CA GLU A 524 -3.07 -12.69 -27.41
C GLU A 524 -3.94 -12.04 -28.51
N GLY A 525 -5.26 -12.12 -28.40
CA GLY A 525 -6.16 -11.59 -29.41
C GLY A 525 -7.57 -11.25 -28.91
N GLY A 526 -7.79 -11.25 -27.60
CA GLY A 526 -9.07 -10.95 -26.97
C GLY A 526 -9.14 -9.57 -26.32
N THR A 527 -9.95 -9.48 -25.26
CA THR A 527 -10.25 -8.21 -24.57
C THR A 527 -9.06 -7.56 -23.85
N ALA A 528 -7.91 -8.26 -23.72
CA ALA A 528 -6.70 -7.76 -23.07
C ALA A 528 -5.50 -7.69 -24.05
N VAL A 529 -5.73 -7.58 -25.35
CA VAL A 529 -4.69 -7.53 -26.38
C VAL A 529 -3.68 -6.38 -26.20
N SER A 530 -4.04 -5.33 -25.48
CA SER A 530 -3.11 -4.23 -25.13
C SER A 530 -1.89 -4.70 -24.31
N ILE A 531 -1.92 -5.88 -23.68
CA ILE A 531 -0.75 -6.48 -23.01
C ILE A 531 0.32 -6.80 -24.03
N THR A 532 -0.01 -7.53 -25.11
CA THR A 532 0.94 -7.86 -26.19
C THR A 532 1.44 -6.61 -26.89
N GLN A 533 0.56 -5.65 -27.14
CA GLN A 533 0.90 -4.34 -27.74
C GLN A 533 1.82 -3.51 -26.84
N SER A 534 1.81 -3.73 -25.54
CA SER A 534 2.66 -3.03 -24.58
C SER A 534 4.14 -3.43 -24.63
N GLY A 535 4.47 -4.54 -25.31
CA GLY A 535 5.82 -5.09 -25.40
C GLY A 535 6.19 -6.05 -24.26
N LEU A 536 5.25 -6.44 -23.40
CA LEU A 536 5.45 -7.55 -22.44
C LEU A 536 5.53 -8.87 -23.23
N GLN A 537 6.64 -9.61 -23.02
CA GLN A 537 6.91 -10.87 -23.72
C GLN A 537 6.70 -12.11 -22.85
N GLN A 538 6.51 -11.93 -21.55
CA GLN A 538 6.29 -13.03 -20.62
C GLN A 538 4.96 -13.74 -20.94
N PRO A 539 4.89 -15.06 -20.73
CA PRO A 539 3.64 -15.80 -20.80
C PRO A 539 2.63 -15.27 -19.78
N ILE A 540 1.56 -14.70 -20.28
CA ILE A 540 0.53 -14.06 -19.45
C ILE A 540 -0.83 -14.67 -19.82
N ALA A 541 -1.59 -15.02 -18.81
CA ALA A 541 -2.99 -15.39 -18.92
C ALA A 541 -3.83 -14.46 -18.02
N GLY A 542 -5.05 -14.14 -18.42
CA GLY A 542 -5.86 -13.23 -17.62
C GLY A 542 -7.25 -12.98 -18.17
N LYS A 543 -8.04 -12.21 -17.41
CA LYS A 543 -9.41 -11.88 -17.77
C LYS A 543 -9.78 -10.47 -17.36
N THR A 544 -10.37 -9.71 -18.27
CA THR A 544 -11.03 -8.42 -17.99
C THR A 544 -12.38 -8.65 -17.33
N GLY A 545 -12.75 -7.77 -16.41
CA GLY A 545 -14.08 -7.67 -15.82
C GLY A 545 -14.63 -6.27 -16.03
N THR A 546 -15.89 -6.19 -16.38
CA THR A 546 -16.66 -4.95 -16.44
C THR A 546 -18.05 -5.29 -15.94
N THR A 547 -18.54 -4.52 -14.98
CA THR A 547 -19.92 -4.66 -14.51
C THR A 547 -20.88 -3.93 -15.43
N ASN A 548 -22.15 -4.32 -15.40
CA ASN A 548 -23.20 -3.58 -16.07
C ASN A 548 -23.13 -2.11 -15.68
N ASP A 549 -23.39 -1.22 -16.61
CA ASP A 549 -23.28 0.23 -16.46
C ASP A 549 -21.85 0.76 -16.16
N SER A 550 -20.79 -0.06 -16.30
CA SER A 550 -19.41 0.36 -16.08
C SER A 550 -19.16 0.98 -14.68
N ARG A 551 -19.68 0.36 -13.62
CA ARG A 551 -19.48 0.81 -12.24
C ARG A 551 -18.16 0.31 -11.65
N ASP A 552 -17.76 -0.90 -12.06
CA ASP A 552 -16.51 -1.54 -11.66
C ASP A 552 -15.73 -2.00 -12.89
N ALA A 553 -14.45 -1.76 -12.88
CA ALA A 553 -13.50 -2.21 -13.89
C ALA A 553 -12.45 -3.11 -13.24
N TRP A 554 -12.26 -4.32 -13.78
CA TRP A 554 -11.36 -5.32 -13.26
C TRP A 554 -10.40 -5.83 -14.31
N PHE A 555 -9.21 -6.17 -13.88
CA PHE A 555 -8.32 -7.07 -14.59
C PHE A 555 -7.63 -8.01 -13.60
N VAL A 556 -7.72 -9.31 -13.86
CA VAL A 556 -6.96 -10.32 -13.12
C VAL A 556 -6.10 -11.07 -14.12
N GLY A 557 -4.80 -10.98 -13.95
CA GLY A 557 -3.84 -11.62 -14.83
C GLY A 557 -2.71 -12.27 -14.05
N PHE A 558 -2.11 -13.30 -14.64
CA PHE A 558 -1.06 -14.05 -13.98
C PHE A 558 0.01 -14.54 -14.96
N THR A 559 1.21 -14.70 -14.43
CA THR A 559 2.33 -15.47 -15.00
C THR A 559 2.44 -16.79 -14.23
N PRO A 560 3.35 -17.71 -14.58
CA PRO A 560 3.61 -18.90 -13.77
C PRO A 560 3.98 -18.62 -12.30
N GLU A 561 4.51 -17.41 -12.00
CA GLU A 561 5.08 -17.06 -10.71
C GLU A 561 4.25 -16.04 -9.91
N LEU A 562 3.46 -15.22 -10.58
CA LEU A 562 2.76 -14.11 -9.96
C LEU A 562 1.33 -13.98 -10.45
N SER A 563 0.37 -13.88 -9.55
CA SER A 563 -1.03 -13.53 -9.81
C SER A 563 -1.32 -12.13 -9.32
N VAL A 564 -1.92 -11.29 -10.19
CA VAL A 564 -2.20 -9.88 -9.88
C VAL A 564 -3.62 -9.53 -10.23
N ALA A 565 -4.38 -9.03 -9.25
CA ALA A 565 -5.72 -8.50 -9.42
C ALA A 565 -5.73 -6.98 -9.26
N VAL A 566 -6.39 -6.28 -10.16
CA VAL A 566 -6.62 -4.84 -10.12
C VAL A 566 -8.10 -4.56 -10.25
N TRP A 567 -8.61 -3.72 -9.35
CA TRP A 567 -9.95 -3.17 -9.38
C TRP A 567 -9.91 -1.64 -9.45
N VAL A 568 -10.88 -1.05 -10.15
CA VAL A 568 -11.11 0.40 -10.23
C VAL A 568 -12.60 0.69 -10.16
N GLY A 569 -12.98 1.71 -9.39
CA GLY A 569 -14.38 2.14 -9.24
C GLY A 569 -14.53 3.33 -8.30
N PHE A 570 -15.73 3.86 -8.19
CA PHE A 570 -16.07 4.88 -7.19
C PHE A 570 -16.61 4.24 -5.90
N ASP A 571 -16.34 4.83 -4.74
CA ASP A 571 -16.85 4.34 -3.46
C ASP A 571 -18.37 4.35 -3.37
N ASP A 572 -19.03 5.32 -3.98
CA ASP A 572 -20.49 5.46 -4.03
C ASP A 572 -21.16 4.61 -5.12
N ASN A 573 -20.39 3.74 -5.78
CA ASN A 573 -20.86 2.82 -6.82
C ASN A 573 -21.51 3.50 -8.05
N ARG A 574 -21.17 4.77 -8.32
CA ARG A 574 -21.66 5.46 -9.51
C ARG A 574 -20.98 4.96 -10.79
N VAL A 575 -21.65 5.22 -11.90
CA VAL A 575 -21.18 4.83 -13.25
C VAL A 575 -19.91 5.60 -13.61
N MET A 576 -18.93 4.92 -14.19
CA MET A 576 -17.72 5.52 -14.74
C MET A 576 -17.91 5.74 -16.25
N LYS A 577 -18.12 7.00 -16.66
CA LYS A 577 -18.17 7.38 -18.08
C LYS A 577 -17.05 8.35 -18.40
N ASN A 578 -16.39 8.13 -19.53
CA ASN A 578 -15.40 9.08 -20.02
C ASN A 578 -16.05 10.39 -20.49
N LYS A 579 -15.23 11.40 -20.72
CA LYS A 579 -15.69 12.73 -21.19
C LYS A 579 -16.46 12.73 -22.53
N TRP A 580 -16.48 11.61 -23.23
CA TRP A 580 -17.24 11.41 -24.48
C TRP A 580 -18.50 10.55 -24.29
N GLY A 581 -18.81 10.16 -23.04
CA GLY A 581 -20.02 9.39 -22.68
C GLY A 581 -19.87 7.87 -22.72
N SER A 582 -18.73 7.33 -23.16
CA SER A 582 -18.49 5.88 -23.19
C SER A 582 -18.13 5.35 -21.80
N GLY A 583 -18.62 4.15 -21.48
CA GLY A 583 -18.33 3.50 -20.19
C GLY A 583 -16.86 3.09 -20.04
N ILE A 584 -16.30 3.22 -18.84
CA ILE A 584 -14.99 2.69 -18.50
C ILE A 584 -15.11 1.18 -18.29
N THR A 585 -14.26 0.42 -18.98
CA THR A 585 -14.22 -1.04 -18.93
C THR A 585 -12.99 -1.55 -18.19
N GLY A 586 -12.93 -2.85 -17.92
CA GLY A 586 -11.70 -3.48 -17.41
C GLY A 586 -10.47 -3.20 -18.28
N ALA A 587 -10.66 -3.17 -19.61
CA ALA A 587 -9.57 -2.88 -20.55
C ALA A 587 -9.08 -1.42 -20.51
N SER A 588 -9.95 -0.45 -20.21
CA SER A 588 -9.59 0.97 -20.18
C SER A 588 -9.31 1.53 -18.77
N GLY A 589 -9.79 0.86 -17.71
CA GLY A 589 -9.61 1.30 -16.32
C GLY A 589 -8.53 0.50 -15.56
N ALA A 590 -8.74 -0.79 -15.36
CA ALA A 590 -7.86 -1.64 -14.53
C ALA A 590 -6.62 -2.17 -15.27
N LEU A 591 -6.79 -2.58 -16.53
CA LEU A 591 -5.71 -3.18 -17.33
C LEU A 591 -4.50 -2.26 -17.53
N PRO A 592 -4.62 -0.93 -17.77
CA PRO A 592 -3.47 -0.04 -17.86
C PRO A 592 -2.63 0.00 -16.58
N ILE A 593 -3.27 -0.02 -15.40
CA ILE A 593 -2.60 -0.11 -14.10
C ILE A 593 -1.81 -1.41 -13.98
N TRP A 594 -2.45 -2.52 -14.33
CA TRP A 594 -1.84 -3.85 -14.32
C TRP A 594 -0.61 -3.90 -15.25
N ILE A 595 -0.73 -3.40 -16.49
CA ILE A 595 0.38 -3.35 -17.46
C ILE A 595 1.54 -2.49 -16.92
N SER A 596 1.25 -1.30 -16.38
CA SER A 596 2.26 -0.41 -15.81
C SER A 596 3.05 -1.11 -14.69
N PHE A 597 2.36 -1.78 -13.77
CA PHE A 597 2.97 -2.55 -12.70
C PHE A 597 3.83 -3.69 -13.24
N MET A 598 3.27 -4.56 -14.09
CA MET A 598 3.96 -5.75 -14.58
C MET A 598 5.19 -5.41 -15.43
N LYS A 599 5.15 -4.37 -16.25
CA LYS A 599 6.32 -3.91 -17.03
C LYS A 599 7.50 -3.57 -16.14
N ARG A 600 7.26 -2.94 -15.00
CA ARG A 600 8.31 -2.50 -14.07
C ARG A 600 8.91 -3.65 -13.30
N ILE A 601 8.08 -4.58 -12.82
CA ILE A 601 8.56 -5.70 -12.00
C ILE A 601 9.16 -6.84 -12.83
N LEU A 602 8.80 -6.97 -14.11
CA LEU A 602 9.29 -8.01 -15.02
C LEU A 602 10.46 -7.55 -15.89
N ALA A 603 10.79 -6.25 -15.88
CA ALA A 603 11.90 -5.71 -16.67
C ALA A 603 13.21 -6.45 -16.38
N GLY A 604 13.84 -6.97 -17.44
CA GLY A 604 15.12 -7.68 -17.35
C GLY A 604 15.07 -9.05 -16.68
N LYS A 605 13.89 -9.55 -16.29
CA LYS A 605 13.75 -10.90 -15.74
C LYS A 605 13.58 -11.93 -16.86
N PRO A 606 14.24 -13.10 -16.76
CA PRO A 606 13.95 -14.22 -17.64
C PRO A 606 12.50 -14.64 -17.43
N PHE A 607 11.88 -15.19 -18.46
CA PHE A 607 10.53 -15.73 -18.36
C PHE A 607 10.54 -17.25 -18.51
N THR A 608 9.65 -17.89 -17.74
CA THR A 608 9.36 -19.32 -17.81
C THR A 608 7.93 -19.47 -18.31
N ASP A 609 7.65 -20.37 -19.23
CA ASP A 609 6.27 -20.65 -19.67
C ASP A 609 5.54 -21.48 -18.62
N PHE A 610 4.22 -21.51 -18.71
CA PHE A 610 3.39 -22.36 -17.86
C PHE A 610 3.77 -23.82 -18.07
N PRO A 611 3.97 -24.62 -17.01
CA PRO A 611 4.29 -26.03 -17.13
C PRO A 611 3.19 -26.76 -17.90
N GLN A 612 3.55 -27.39 -19.01
CA GLN A 612 2.62 -28.20 -19.80
C GLN A 612 2.54 -29.61 -19.20
N PRO A 613 1.38 -30.04 -18.67
CA PRO A 613 1.26 -31.39 -18.17
C PRO A 613 1.26 -32.41 -19.31
N PRO A 614 1.69 -33.66 -19.05
CA PRO A 614 1.61 -34.76 -20.04
C PRO A 614 0.19 -34.93 -20.57
N GLY A 615 0.04 -35.29 -21.83
CA GLY A 615 -1.26 -35.54 -22.45
C GLY A 615 -1.98 -34.28 -22.91
N ILE A 616 -1.27 -33.17 -23.10
CA ILE A 616 -1.80 -31.96 -23.76
C ILE A 616 -1.14 -31.83 -25.14
N GLU A 617 -1.98 -31.61 -26.16
CA GLU A 617 -1.60 -31.35 -27.56
C GLU A 617 -2.18 -30.04 -28.05
N PHE A 618 -1.48 -29.40 -29.00
CA PHE A 618 -1.94 -28.14 -29.59
C PHE A 618 -2.41 -28.35 -31.03
N HIS A 619 -3.55 -27.73 -31.32
CA HIS A 619 -4.16 -27.77 -32.64
C HIS A 619 -4.46 -26.35 -33.16
N GLN A 620 -4.37 -26.20 -34.50
CA GLN A 620 -4.86 -24.98 -35.16
C GLN A 620 -6.31 -25.24 -35.61
N VAL A 621 -7.25 -24.46 -35.09
CA VAL A 621 -8.67 -24.66 -35.36
C VAL A 621 -9.32 -23.37 -35.84
N ASP A 622 -10.33 -23.53 -36.65
CA ASP A 622 -11.22 -22.43 -37.03
C ASP A 622 -12.07 -22.02 -35.81
N PRO A 623 -12.07 -20.73 -35.41
CA PRO A 623 -12.75 -20.27 -34.21
C PRO A 623 -14.27 -20.37 -34.25
N VAL A 624 -14.86 -20.51 -35.44
CA VAL A 624 -16.32 -20.62 -35.67
C VAL A 624 -16.77 -22.07 -35.65
N THR A 625 -16.07 -22.94 -36.36
CA THR A 625 -16.49 -24.34 -36.53
C THR A 625 -15.83 -25.32 -35.56
N GLY A 626 -14.71 -24.93 -34.88
CA GLY A 626 -13.92 -25.80 -34.03
C GLY A 626 -13.18 -26.92 -34.77
N ALA A 627 -13.31 -26.99 -36.11
CA ALA A 627 -12.58 -27.93 -36.95
C ALA A 627 -11.16 -27.47 -37.25
N GLY A 628 -10.30 -28.36 -37.75
CA GLY A 628 -8.94 -27.97 -38.18
C GLY A 628 -9.01 -26.81 -39.19
N SER A 629 -8.18 -25.77 -38.96
CA SER A 629 -8.17 -24.59 -39.83
C SER A 629 -7.63 -24.92 -41.22
N MET A 630 -8.27 -24.33 -42.26
CA MET A 630 -7.77 -24.42 -43.63
C MET A 630 -6.62 -23.44 -43.86
N PRO A 631 -5.69 -23.73 -44.77
CA PRO A 631 -4.65 -22.77 -45.16
C PRO A 631 -5.23 -21.42 -45.61
N GLY A 632 -4.82 -20.33 -44.97
CA GLY A 632 -5.31 -18.97 -45.23
C GLY A 632 -6.67 -18.60 -44.61
N GLY A 633 -7.32 -19.52 -43.92
CA GLY A 633 -8.56 -19.24 -43.17
C GLY A 633 -8.32 -18.72 -41.75
N PRO A 634 -9.38 -18.29 -41.06
CA PRO A 634 -9.31 -17.94 -39.62
C PRO A 634 -8.73 -19.08 -38.79
N SER A 635 -7.82 -18.78 -37.90
CA SER A 635 -7.15 -19.82 -37.12
C SER A 635 -6.79 -19.33 -35.71
N ILE A 636 -7.09 -20.16 -34.73
CA ILE A 636 -6.60 -19.99 -33.34
C ILE A 636 -5.89 -21.27 -32.88
N ARG A 637 -4.81 -21.09 -32.12
CA ARG A 637 -4.13 -22.21 -31.45
C ARG A 637 -4.93 -22.61 -30.20
N VAL A 638 -5.15 -23.91 -30.02
CA VAL A 638 -5.94 -24.45 -28.90
C VAL A 638 -5.25 -25.65 -28.28
N ALA A 639 -5.13 -25.67 -26.96
CA ALA A 639 -4.73 -26.83 -26.20
C ALA A 639 -5.90 -27.81 -26.03
N LEU A 640 -5.66 -29.11 -26.26
CA LEU A 640 -6.62 -30.20 -26.05
C LEU A 640 -5.95 -31.35 -25.30
N ARG A 641 -6.74 -32.20 -24.65
CA ARG A 641 -6.25 -33.47 -24.11
C ARG A 641 -5.97 -34.43 -25.27
N SER A 642 -4.84 -35.16 -25.21
CA SER A 642 -4.49 -36.19 -26.19
C SER A 642 -5.61 -37.22 -26.31
N GLY A 643 -5.99 -37.54 -27.53
CA GLY A 643 -7.08 -38.47 -27.82
C GLY A 643 -8.50 -37.94 -27.59
N SER A 644 -8.65 -36.69 -27.13
CA SER A 644 -9.97 -36.04 -27.13
C SER A 644 -10.29 -35.67 -28.59
N THR A 645 -11.11 -36.49 -29.25
CA THR A 645 -11.67 -36.19 -30.58
C THR A 645 -12.67 -35.06 -30.48
N GLY A 646 -12.19 -33.85 -30.18
CA GLY A 646 -13.00 -32.61 -30.23
C GLY A 646 -13.44 -32.19 -31.64
N MET A 647 -13.05 -32.98 -32.66
CA MET A 647 -13.59 -32.81 -33.99
C MET A 647 -14.98 -33.45 -34.00
N SER A 648 -16.02 -32.62 -33.94
CA SER A 648 -17.38 -33.04 -34.29
C SER A 648 -17.32 -33.85 -35.59
N ARG A 649 -17.41 -35.19 -35.44
CA ARG A 649 -17.91 -35.98 -36.58
C ARG A 649 -19.32 -35.47 -36.83
N ARG A 650 -19.55 -34.92 -37.97
CA ARG A 650 -20.80 -34.35 -38.54
C ARG A 650 -22.06 -34.95 -37.99
#